data_3bcee1f52649f99e590610aa7377c3b5
#
_entry.id   3bcee1f52649f99e590610aa7377c3b5
#
_cell.length_a   1.000
_cell.length_b   1.000
_cell.length_c   1.000
_cell.angle_alpha   90.00
_cell.angle_beta   90.00
_cell.angle_gamma   90.00
#
_symmetry.space_group_name_H-M   'P 1'
#
loop_
_entity.id
_entity.type
_entity.pdbx_description
1 polymer ?
#
loop_
_entity_poly.entity_id
_entity_poly.type
_entity_poly.pdbx_seq_one_letter_code
_entity_poly.pdbx_strand_id
1 'polypeptide(L)'
;MEGVRVHTTTSRRALLTATLAAAAAGACSAPTNSSPAPAAPARRTTAGSGTPSATPPRAAAEPGRDQERDRRRIDELIGRMTLDQKIGQLFVTRVYGHSATHPDPADVAANRKDVGVDNAAELIAKYHVGGVMYIRWAHNIRDPHQVAALSGGIQKAALAASVPVPVLLSTDQEYGTVARVGAPATLFPAAMALGAGGSAADARTAARTAGAELAALGIRQDYAPIADVNVNPANPVIGVRSFGADPKAVARLVAAQVEGYQSAGVAATAKHFPGHGDTSVDSHVGLPRITHSRKEWERLDAPPFRAAIEAGIDSIMTAHLLFPALDPADDPATLSRPILTGVLREELGYDGVVVTDSLGMEGVRKKYGDDRVPVLALKAGVDQLLNPPSLSRAFEGVRKAVRAGELDEDRIDRSLRRILELKARRGLFDDPYTSDRAVNRTVGTREHRDTADRIAERTTTLITNRGGLLPLSPSRHHHLLVVGVDAAAPSGTGGPPTAVLARALSGLGFAAEALPTGTANSPGPSPERIEAAVAAARGREAVIVATYDIASGSAQRTLVARLVATGVPVVHLALRDPYDIARLGGRGTEPAASLATYCWTDVELRAAARVIAGRVTPRGRLPVAVRRADDPSRELYPIGHGLTY
;
A
#
# COMPACT_ATOMS: atom_id res chain seq x y z
N MET A 1 6.37 -16.50 53.26
CA MET A 1 7.14 -15.55 54.08
C MET A 1 8.02 -14.79 53.10
N GLU A 2 8.05 -13.47 53.22
CA GLU A 2 8.80 -12.49 52.45
C GLU A 2 8.39 -12.37 50.94
N GLY A 3 7.78 -11.38 50.41
CA GLY A 3 7.65 -9.96 50.80
C GLY A 3 8.57 -9.11 49.88
N VAL A 4 8.18 -8.88 48.56
CA VAL A 4 8.87 -7.92 47.71
C VAL A 4 7.89 -6.79 47.35
N ARG A 5 8.25 -5.60 47.80
CA ARG A 5 7.52 -4.34 47.60
C ARG A 5 7.73 -3.81 46.18
N VAL A 6 6.63 -3.42 45.55
CA VAL A 6 6.62 -2.64 44.31
C VAL A 6 6.73 -1.15 44.68
N HIS A 7 7.74 -0.47 44.14
CA HIS A 7 7.86 1.00 44.19
C HIS A 7 7.17 1.61 42.97
N THR A 8 6.08 2.34 43.24
CA THR A 8 5.44 3.24 42.30
C THR A 8 6.15 4.59 42.33
N THR A 9 6.68 5.04 41.20
CA THR A 9 7.13 6.43 40.99
C THR A 9 6.13 7.16 40.10
N THR A 10 5.41 8.07 40.72
CA THR A 10 4.58 9.09 40.07
C THR A 10 5.47 10.19 39.45
N SER A 11 5.31 10.45 38.17
CA SER A 11 5.91 11.61 37.50
C SER A 11 4.84 12.64 37.18
N ARG A 12 5.11 13.89 37.61
CA ARG A 12 4.24 15.07 37.54
C ARG A 12 4.13 15.61 36.12
N ARG A 13 2.88 15.94 35.74
CA ARG A 13 2.54 16.77 34.57
C ARG A 13 3.01 18.22 34.79
N ALA A 14 3.65 18.79 33.76
CA ALA A 14 3.80 20.24 33.62
C ALA A 14 2.84 20.70 32.51
N LEU A 15 1.88 21.56 32.91
CA LEU A 15 1.05 22.37 32.01
C LEU A 15 1.89 23.53 31.49
N LEU A 16 1.84 23.80 30.21
CA LEU A 16 2.23 25.08 29.62
C LEU A 16 1.04 25.62 28.83
N THR A 17 0.47 26.66 29.34
CA THR A 17 -0.50 27.57 28.72
C THR A 17 0.21 28.48 27.73
N ALA A 18 -0.30 28.59 26.51
CA ALA A 18 0.11 29.63 25.55
C ALA A 18 -1.09 30.51 25.22
N THR A 19 -0.91 31.79 25.48
CA THR A 19 -1.83 32.91 25.30
C THR A 19 -2.05 33.28 23.84
N LEU A 20 -3.32 33.59 23.51
CA LEU A 20 -3.73 34.29 22.29
C LEU A 20 -3.27 35.74 22.30
N ALA A 21 -2.85 36.27 21.16
CA ALA A 21 -2.86 37.67 20.83
C ALA A 21 -3.55 37.89 19.49
N ALA A 22 -4.67 38.60 19.52
CA ALA A 22 -5.37 39.09 18.36
C ALA A 22 -4.87 40.50 18.04
N ALA A 23 -4.76 40.84 16.75
CA ALA A 23 -4.74 42.23 16.31
C ALA A 23 -5.48 42.38 14.98
N ALA A 24 -6.30 43.43 14.94
CA ALA A 24 -7.35 43.69 13.99
C ALA A 24 -6.95 44.66 12.86
N ALA A 25 -7.67 44.52 11.74
CA ALA A 25 -8.28 45.56 10.89
C ALA A 25 -7.41 46.58 10.14
N GLY A 26 -7.66 46.66 8.83
CA GLY A 26 -7.39 47.80 7.98
C GLY A 26 -8.08 47.63 6.61
N ALA A 27 -9.09 48.45 6.39
CA ALA A 27 -10.04 48.42 5.29
C ALA A 27 -9.67 49.36 4.12
N CYS A 28 -10.42 49.21 3.00
CA CYS A 28 -10.67 50.15 1.88
C CYS A 28 -9.56 50.29 0.82
N SER A 29 -9.79 50.18 -0.49
CA SER A 29 -10.83 50.73 -1.35
C SER A 29 -10.72 50.17 -2.77
N ALA A 30 -11.84 50.00 -3.45
CA ALA A 30 -11.90 49.93 -4.92
C ALA A 30 -11.95 51.37 -5.51
N PRO A 31 -11.61 51.56 -6.76
CA PRO A 31 -12.64 51.93 -7.74
C PRO A 31 -12.49 51.45 -9.19
N THR A 32 -13.66 51.22 -9.76
CA THR A 32 -14.25 51.66 -11.07
C THR A 32 -13.62 51.33 -12.41
N ASN A 33 -14.47 50.70 -13.21
CA ASN A 33 -14.73 50.66 -14.63
C ASN A 33 -14.05 51.69 -15.55
N SER A 34 -13.60 51.18 -16.71
CA SER A 34 -14.01 51.75 -18.03
C SER A 34 -13.55 50.82 -19.18
N SER A 35 -14.52 50.40 -19.99
CA SER A 35 -14.30 49.93 -21.38
C SER A 35 -14.13 51.12 -22.32
N PRO A 36 -13.43 50.97 -23.44
CA PRO A 36 -14.03 51.29 -24.74
C PRO A 36 -13.72 50.28 -25.86
N ALA A 37 -14.64 50.18 -26.80
CA ALA A 37 -14.53 49.59 -28.12
C ALA A 37 -14.16 50.70 -29.13
N PRO A 38 -14.13 50.46 -30.47
CA PRO A 38 -13.34 49.55 -31.28
C PRO A 38 -12.47 50.29 -32.32
N ALA A 39 -11.54 49.67 -33.00
CA ALA A 39 -10.93 50.19 -34.20
C ALA A 39 -10.57 49.08 -35.22
N ALA A 40 -10.88 49.36 -36.48
CA ALA A 40 -10.69 48.54 -37.66
C ALA A 40 -9.32 48.84 -38.36
N PRO A 41 -9.03 48.35 -39.58
CA PRO A 41 -7.98 47.34 -39.82
C PRO A 41 -6.72 47.92 -40.54
N ALA A 42 -5.59 47.26 -40.42
CA ALA A 42 -4.41 47.59 -41.23
C ALA A 42 -3.55 46.38 -41.61
N ARG A 43 -3.47 46.23 -42.92
CA ARG A 43 -2.38 45.76 -43.78
C ARG A 43 -1.57 44.52 -43.44
N ARG A 44 -1.67 43.55 -44.37
CA ARG A 44 -0.69 42.50 -44.65
C ARG A 44 0.72 43.04 -44.82
N THR A 45 1.67 42.43 -44.13
CA THR A 45 3.04 42.27 -44.57
C THR A 45 3.44 40.81 -44.45
N THR A 46 3.84 40.26 -45.58
CA THR A 46 4.42 38.91 -45.71
C THR A 46 5.81 38.90 -45.07
N ALA A 47 6.02 38.00 -44.12
CA ALA A 47 7.35 37.62 -43.65
C ALA A 47 7.41 36.14 -43.40
N GLY A 48 8.48 35.53 -43.84
CA GLY A 48 8.81 34.15 -44.09
C GLY A 48 8.40 33.12 -43.03
N SER A 49 7.93 32.01 -43.52
CA SER A 49 7.73 30.76 -42.86
C SER A 49 9.06 30.11 -42.48
N GLY A 50 9.50 30.34 -41.24
CA GLY A 50 10.46 29.48 -40.57
C GLY A 50 9.71 28.36 -39.88
N THR A 51 9.63 27.19 -40.47
CA THR A 51 9.18 25.93 -39.85
C THR A 51 10.11 25.61 -38.69
N PRO A 52 9.58 25.38 -37.46
CA PRO A 52 10.40 24.77 -36.42
C PRO A 52 10.71 23.34 -36.87
N SER A 53 11.97 23.03 -37.00
CA SER A 53 12.50 21.69 -37.26
C SER A 53 11.98 20.75 -36.16
N ALA A 54 10.99 19.96 -36.50
CA ALA A 54 10.58 18.85 -35.66
C ALA A 54 11.75 17.86 -35.63
N THR A 55 12.34 17.66 -34.46
CA THR A 55 13.26 16.55 -34.22
C THR A 55 12.53 15.25 -34.66
N PRO A 56 13.13 14.46 -35.56
CA PRO A 56 12.48 13.24 -36.02
C PRO A 56 12.20 12.34 -34.84
N PRO A 57 11.06 11.63 -34.80
CA PRO A 57 10.80 10.63 -33.76
C PRO A 57 11.96 9.61 -33.82
N ARG A 58 12.59 9.40 -32.66
CA ARG A 58 13.63 8.38 -32.48
C ARG A 58 13.08 7.08 -33.06
N ALA A 59 13.72 6.56 -34.09
CA ALA A 59 13.34 5.28 -34.69
C ALA A 59 13.22 4.23 -33.58
N ALA A 60 12.14 3.46 -33.59
CA ALA A 60 11.98 2.35 -32.68
C ALA A 60 13.19 1.42 -32.84
N ALA A 61 14.04 1.35 -31.81
CA ALA A 61 15.22 0.52 -31.83
C ALA A 61 14.78 -0.96 -31.89
N GLU A 62 15.47 -1.77 -32.64
CA GLU A 62 15.21 -3.20 -32.72
C GLU A 62 15.43 -3.83 -31.33
N PRO A 63 14.45 -4.56 -30.77
CA PRO A 63 14.50 -5.06 -29.39
C PRO A 63 15.78 -5.83 -29.01
N GLY A 64 16.42 -6.51 -29.97
CA GLY A 64 17.65 -7.26 -29.72
C GLY A 64 18.92 -6.39 -29.54
N ARG A 65 18.99 -5.22 -30.20
CA ARG A 65 20.17 -4.33 -30.09
C ARG A 65 20.22 -3.61 -28.76
N ASP A 66 19.07 -3.24 -28.21
CA ASP A 66 19.01 -2.59 -26.89
C ASP A 66 19.39 -3.56 -25.77
N GLN A 67 18.95 -4.81 -25.81
CA GLN A 67 19.33 -5.83 -24.86
C GLN A 67 20.83 -6.13 -24.84
N GLU A 68 21.47 -6.20 -26.01
CA GLU A 68 22.91 -6.46 -26.10
C GLU A 68 23.75 -5.26 -25.62
N ARG A 69 23.29 -4.03 -25.92
CA ARG A 69 23.89 -2.80 -25.38
C ARG A 69 23.83 -2.80 -23.84
N ASP A 70 22.67 -3.11 -23.27
CA ASP A 70 22.48 -3.10 -21.83
C ASP A 70 23.32 -4.20 -21.16
N ARG A 71 23.41 -5.40 -21.73
CA ARG A 71 24.28 -6.47 -21.23
C ARG A 71 25.74 -6.04 -21.19
N ARG A 72 26.27 -5.47 -22.27
CA ARG A 72 27.67 -4.96 -22.32
C ARG A 72 27.90 -3.89 -21.26
N ARG A 73 26.97 -2.94 -21.13
CA ARG A 73 27.04 -1.87 -20.11
C ARG A 73 27.06 -2.45 -18.70
N ILE A 74 26.22 -3.45 -18.43
CA ILE A 74 26.16 -4.14 -17.13
C ILE A 74 27.46 -4.87 -16.84
N ASP A 75 28.03 -5.61 -17.80
CA ASP A 75 29.31 -6.29 -17.68
C ASP A 75 30.46 -5.31 -17.35
N GLU A 76 30.53 -4.20 -18.06
CA GLU A 76 31.50 -3.12 -17.82
C GLU A 76 31.34 -2.52 -16.40
N LEU A 77 30.12 -2.27 -15.95
CA LEU A 77 29.85 -1.74 -14.62
C LEU A 77 30.30 -2.72 -13.53
N ILE A 78 29.94 -4.01 -13.65
CA ILE A 78 30.33 -5.05 -12.69
C ILE A 78 31.85 -5.19 -12.62
N GLY A 79 32.52 -5.20 -13.79
CA GLY A 79 33.98 -5.32 -13.87
C GLY A 79 34.75 -4.12 -13.28
N ARG A 80 34.12 -2.95 -13.19
CA ARG A 80 34.73 -1.74 -12.61
C ARG A 80 34.46 -1.59 -11.10
N MET A 81 33.48 -2.30 -10.55
CA MET A 81 33.11 -2.20 -9.14
C MET A 81 34.12 -2.91 -8.23
N THR A 82 34.45 -2.26 -7.12
CA THR A 82 35.09 -2.92 -5.99
C THR A 82 34.10 -3.86 -5.29
N LEU A 83 34.58 -4.81 -4.48
CA LEU A 83 33.72 -5.69 -3.71
C LEU A 83 32.71 -4.90 -2.83
N ASP A 84 33.16 -3.83 -2.18
CA ASP A 84 32.31 -2.99 -1.34
C ASP A 84 31.20 -2.31 -2.17
N GLN A 85 31.50 -1.86 -3.39
CA GLN A 85 30.49 -1.31 -4.30
C GLN A 85 29.49 -2.37 -4.77
N LYS A 86 29.94 -3.58 -5.10
CA LYS A 86 29.08 -4.72 -5.47
C LYS A 86 28.14 -5.08 -4.31
N ILE A 87 28.67 -5.23 -3.10
CA ILE A 87 27.86 -5.53 -1.91
C ILE A 87 26.83 -4.42 -1.64
N GLY A 88 27.22 -3.16 -1.75
CA GLY A 88 26.32 -2.03 -1.56
C GLY A 88 25.10 -2.07 -2.46
N GLN A 89 25.27 -2.44 -3.74
CA GLN A 89 24.19 -2.55 -4.70
C GLN A 89 23.11 -3.60 -4.33
N LEU A 90 23.42 -4.55 -3.45
CA LEU A 90 22.45 -5.54 -2.99
C LEU A 90 21.49 -4.99 -1.93
N PHE A 91 21.82 -3.86 -1.29
CA PHE A 91 21.01 -3.30 -0.23
C PHE A 91 20.00 -2.26 -0.73
N VAL A 92 18.75 -2.42 -0.27
CA VAL A 92 17.70 -1.40 -0.33
C VAL A 92 17.41 -0.97 1.10
N THR A 93 17.65 0.29 1.44
CA THR A 93 17.51 0.78 2.81
C THR A 93 16.70 2.07 2.87
N ARG A 94 16.29 2.45 4.07
CA ARG A 94 15.69 3.75 4.35
C ARG A 94 16.75 4.80 4.67
N VAL A 95 16.38 6.04 4.49
CA VAL A 95 17.08 7.22 4.99
C VAL A 95 16.02 8.23 5.44
N TYR A 96 16.26 8.93 6.55
CA TYR A 96 15.31 9.91 7.06
C TYR A 96 15.48 11.25 6.34
N GLY A 97 14.34 11.92 6.12
CA GLY A 97 14.29 13.30 5.68
C GLY A 97 13.80 13.53 4.26
N HIS A 98 13.39 14.76 4.04
CA HIS A 98 12.74 15.24 2.82
C HIS A 98 13.72 15.69 1.72
N SER A 99 15.01 15.76 2.02
CA SER A 99 16.06 16.25 1.12
C SER A 99 17.23 15.27 1.09
N ALA A 100 17.83 15.11 -0.08
CA ALA A 100 18.98 14.23 -0.27
C ALA A 100 20.25 14.72 0.44
N THR A 101 20.38 16.02 0.70
CA THR A 101 21.58 16.67 1.27
C THR A 101 21.33 17.51 2.51
N HIS A 102 20.10 18.01 2.69
CA HIS A 102 19.74 18.93 3.78
C HIS A 102 18.44 18.48 4.47
N PRO A 103 18.41 17.31 5.13
CA PRO A 103 17.27 16.92 5.96
C PRO A 103 17.19 17.79 7.22
N ASP A 104 16.04 17.74 7.90
CA ASP A 104 15.86 18.44 9.18
C ASP A 104 16.80 17.90 10.25
N PRO A 105 17.20 18.69 11.26
CA PRO A 105 18.14 18.27 12.32
C PRO A 105 17.74 16.97 13.04
N ALA A 106 16.44 16.73 13.24
CA ALA A 106 15.93 15.51 13.85
C ALA A 106 16.19 14.28 12.94
N ASP A 107 16.04 14.46 11.62
CA ASP A 107 16.30 13.43 10.62
C ASP A 107 17.80 13.14 10.49
N VAL A 108 18.66 14.17 10.60
CA VAL A 108 20.12 14.00 10.69
C VAL A 108 20.48 13.12 11.90
N ALA A 109 19.90 13.41 13.08
CA ALA A 109 20.14 12.63 14.28
C ALA A 109 19.70 11.16 14.13
N ALA A 110 18.52 10.94 13.49
CA ALA A 110 18.01 9.61 13.19
C ALA A 110 18.92 8.85 12.20
N ASN A 111 19.39 9.51 11.13
CA ASN A 111 20.30 8.93 10.16
C ASN A 111 21.65 8.55 10.78
N ARG A 112 22.23 9.40 11.63
CA ARG A 112 23.47 9.09 12.36
C ARG A 112 23.33 7.85 13.22
N LYS A 113 22.18 7.71 13.90
CA LYS A 113 21.88 6.57 14.76
C LYS A 113 21.69 5.27 13.97
N ASP A 114 20.90 5.31 12.88
CA ASP A 114 20.48 4.11 12.16
C ASP A 114 21.49 3.66 11.10
N VAL A 115 22.10 4.61 10.37
CA VAL A 115 22.95 4.31 9.21
C VAL A 115 24.35 4.97 9.31
N GLY A 116 24.61 5.80 10.32
CA GLY A 116 25.92 6.39 10.60
C GLY A 116 26.37 7.43 9.58
N VAL A 117 25.43 8.17 8.99
CA VAL A 117 25.63 9.30 8.06
C VAL A 117 24.57 10.36 8.31
N ASP A 118 24.71 11.56 7.72
CA ASP A 118 23.79 12.66 7.96
C ASP A 118 22.58 12.67 7.01
N ASN A 119 22.76 12.17 5.77
CA ASN A 119 21.79 12.32 4.70
C ASN A 119 21.93 11.23 3.62
N ALA A 120 21.03 11.26 2.62
CA ALA A 120 21.01 10.27 1.55
C ALA A 120 22.24 10.32 0.64
N ALA A 121 22.81 11.51 0.37
CA ALA A 121 24.00 11.63 -0.47
C ALA A 121 25.21 10.97 0.21
N GLU A 122 25.37 11.16 1.51
CA GLU A 122 26.42 10.50 2.30
C GLU A 122 26.19 8.99 2.43
N LEU A 123 24.92 8.54 2.55
CA LEU A 123 24.56 7.12 2.53
C LEU A 123 25.06 6.45 1.25
N ILE A 124 24.79 7.08 0.10
CA ILE A 124 25.22 6.58 -1.21
C ILE A 124 26.75 6.58 -1.33
N ALA A 125 27.40 7.66 -0.93
CA ALA A 125 28.85 7.79 -1.00
C ALA A 125 29.57 6.74 -0.12
N LYS A 126 29.00 6.44 1.05
CA LYS A 126 29.61 5.53 2.02
C LYS A 126 29.35 4.05 1.73
N TYR A 127 28.11 3.70 1.38
CA TYR A 127 27.67 2.30 1.26
C TYR A 127 27.36 1.87 -0.16
N HIS A 128 27.31 2.78 -1.13
CA HIS A 128 26.99 2.49 -2.54
C HIS A 128 25.67 1.74 -2.72
N VAL A 129 24.65 2.04 -1.90
CA VAL A 129 23.39 1.30 -1.86
C VAL A 129 22.70 1.25 -3.23
N GLY A 130 22.18 0.06 -3.56
CA GLY A 130 21.48 -0.18 -4.83
C GLY A 130 20.08 0.40 -4.89
N GLY A 131 19.43 0.57 -3.72
CA GLY A 131 18.08 1.12 -3.61
C GLY A 131 17.84 1.93 -2.35
N VAL A 132 16.84 2.83 -2.42
CA VAL A 132 16.31 3.57 -1.27
C VAL A 132 14.80 3.42 -1.26
N MET A 133 14.26 2.99 -0.11
CA MET A 133 12.85 2.82 0.12
C MET A 133 12.27 4.07 0.80
N TYR A 134 11.18 4.62 0.24
CA TYR A 134 10.44 5.72 0.83
C TYR A 134 9.36 5.22 1.79
N ILE A 135 9.36 5.77 3.01
CA ILE A 135 8.44 5.41 4.08
C ILE A 135 8.00 6.69 4.81
N ARG A 136 6.71 6.87 5.08
CA ARG A 136 6.20 8.11 5.70
C ARG A 136 6.82 8.43 7.05
N TRP A 137 7.02 7.43 7.92
CA TRP A 137 7.62 7.66 9.23
C TRP A 137 9.12 7.99 9.18
N ALA A 138 9.78 7.79 8.03
CA ALA A 138 11.14 8.28 7.76
C ALA A 138 11.13 9.70 7.15
N HIS A 139 9.99 10.36 7.11
CA HIS A 139 9.79 11.74 6.64
C HIS A 139 10.21 11.99 5.18
N ASN A 140 10.24 10.94 4.34
CA ASN A 140 10.59 11.03 2.92
C ASN A 140 9.45 11.61 2.07
N ILE A 141 8.22 11.52 2.54
CA ILE A 141 7.00 11.80 1.76
C ILE A 141 6.21 12.90 2.45
N ARG A 142 6.31 14.12 1.94
CA ARG A 142 5.53 15.30 2.37
C ARG A 142 4.49 15.68 1.33
N ASP A 143 4.93 15.92 0.10
CA ASP A 143 4.12 16.24 -1.06
C ASP A 143 4.80 15.73 -2.34
N PRO A 144 4.08 15.66 -3.48
CA PRO A 144 4.62 15.11 -4.73
C PRO A 144 5.86 15.83 -5.26
N HIS A 145 5.93 17.17 -5.18
CA HIS A 145 7.08 17.94 -5.66
C HIS A 145 8.30 17.71 -4.79
N GLN A 146 8.12 17.67 -3.48
CA GLN A 146 9.20 17.34 -2.54
C GLN A 146 9.74 15.93 -2.82
N VAL A 147 8.87 14.92 -3.04
CA VAL A 147 9.32 13.55 -3.34
C VAL A 147 10.10 13.50 -4.65
N ALA A 148 9.65 14.20 -5.69
CA ALA A 148 10.37 14.29 -6.96
C ALA A 148 11.73 14.97 -6.80
N ALA A 149 11.82 16.04 -6.00
CA ALA A 149 13.07 16.74 -5.71
C ALA A 149 14.05 15.84 -4.92
N LEU A 150 13.57 15.11 -3.91
CA LEU A 150 14.35 14.13 -3.17
C LEU A 150 14.87 13.04 -4.11
N SER A 151 14.02 12.48 -4.97
CA SER A 151 14.37 11.46 -5.96
C SER A 151 15.48 11.96 -6.89
N GLY A 152 15.34 13.18 -7.44
CA GLY A 152 16.36 13.81 -8.28
C GLY A 152 17.69 14.04 -7.55
N GLY A 153 17.63 14.47 -6.29
CA GLY A 153 18.82 14.66 -5.45
C GLY A 153 19.57 13.35 -5.17
N ILE A 154 18.85 12.26 -4.90
CA ILE A 154 19.42 10.92 -4.70
C ILE A 154 20.09 10.42 -5.99
N GLN A 155 19.43 10.56 -7.14
CA GLN A 155 20.02 10.17 -8.43
C GLN A 155 21.27 10.99 -8.77
N LYS A 156 21.26 12.30 -8.49
CA LYS A 156 22.42 13.16 -8.68
C LYS A 156 23.62 12.69 -7.85
N ALA A 157 23.40 12.33 -6.59
CA ALA A 157 24.45 11.80 -5.73
C ALA A 157 24.99 10.45 -6.25
N ALA A 158 24.12 9.56 -6.69
CA ALA A 158 24.51 8.25 -7.20
C ALA A 158 25.32 8.32 -8.50
N LEU A 159 24.93 9.21 -9.41
CA LEU A 159 25.60 9.36 -10.70
C LEU A 159 26.89 10.17 -10.62
N ALA A 160 27.16 10.86 -9.50
CA ALA A 160 28.45 11.50 -9.20
C ALA A 160 29.49 10.54 -8.63
N ALA A 161 29.13 9.27 -8.34
CA ALA A 161 30.07 8.27 -7.83
C ALA A 161 31.12 7.82 -8.87
N SER A 162 32.23 7.24 -8.43
CA SER A 162 33.31 6.74 -9.29
C SER A 162 32.85 5.66 -10.28
N VAL A 163 31.86 4.84 -9.88
CA VAL A 163 31.10 3.94 -10.74
C VAL A 163 29.63 4.40 -10.68
N PRO A 164 29.17 5.15 -11.70
CA PRO A 164 27.85 5.77 -11.68
C PRO A 164 26.75 4.74 -11.94
N VAL A 165 25.99 4.39 -10.92
CA VAL A 165 24.82 3.49 -11.00
C VAL A 165 23.62 4.20 -10.42
N PRO A 166 22.50 4.34 -11.14
CA PRO A 166 21.30 4.97 -10.61
C PRO A 166 20.72 4.12 -9.46
N VAL A 167 20.16 4.79 -8.45
CA VAL A 167 19.49 4.15 -7.31
C VAL A 167 18.08 3.71 -7.71
N LEU A 168 17.68 2.49 -7.34
CA LEU A 168 16.32 2.02 -7.49
C LEU A 168 15.48 2.56 -6.31
N LEU A 169 14.62 3.55 -6.58
CA LEU A 169 13.72 4.12 -5.58
C LEU A 169 12.45 3.28 -5.50
N SER A 170 12.06 2.90 -4.28
CA SER A 170 10.96 1.98 -4.03
C SER A 170 10.03 2.46 -2.92
N THR A 171 8.83 1.89 -2.86
CA THR A 171 7.85 2.10 -1.78
C THR A 171 6.87 0.93 -1.69
N ASP A 172 6.03 0.90 -0.62
CA ASP A 172 4.83 0.06 -0.53
C ASP A 172 3.60 0.89 -0.87
N GLN A 173 3.12 0.81 -2.08
CA GLN A 173 1.88 1.46 -2.52
C GLN A 173 0.84 0.40 -2.90
N GLU A 174 0.42 -0.40 -1.91
CA GLU A 174 -0.57 -1.47 -2.06
C GLU A 174 -2.00 -0.92 -2.21
N TYR A 175 -2.21 0.33 -1.76
CA TYR A 175 -3.51 0.95 -1.50
C TYR A 175 -4.27 0.31 -0.33
N GLY A 176 -5.45 0.83 -0.04
CA GLY A 176 -6.15 0.40 1.18
C GLY A 176 -5.37 0.75 2.44
N THR A 177 -5.09 -0.26 3.28
CA THR A 177 -4.41 -0.06 4.58
C THR A 177 -2.92 0.27 4.47
N VAL A 178 -2.29 -0.07 3.35
CA VAL A 178 -0.86 0.17 3.10
C VAL A 178 -0.70 1.10 1.89
N ALA A 179 -0.63 2.39 2.16
CA ALA A 179 -0.36 3.43 1.18
C ALA A 179 0.63 4.43 1.76
N ARG A 180 1.69 4.77 1.03
CA ARG A 180 2.73 5.71 1.47
C ARG A 180 2.52 7.08 0.85
N VAL A 181 2.23 7.11 -0.46
CA VAL A 181 1.93 8.34 -1.19
C VAL A 181 0.42 8.58 -1.11
N GLY A 182 0.04 9.67 -0.47
CA GLY A 182 -1.35 10.06 -0.30
C GLY A 182 -1.74 11.27 -1.14
N ALA A 183 -2.92 11.84 -0.88
CA ALA A 183 -3.38 13.03 -1.59
C ALA A 183 -2.30 14.13 -1.64
N PRO A 184 -2.18 14.85 -2.77
CA PRO A 184 -3.09 14.88 -3.92
C PRO A 184 -2.95 13.72 -4.91
N ALA A 185 -2.02 12.74 -4.70
CA ALA A 185 -1.96 11.54 -5.51
C ALA A 185 -3.27 10.74 -5.43
N THR A 186 -3.58 10.01 -6.48
CA THR A 186 -4.84 9.28 -6.58
C THR A 186 -4.84 8.09 -5.64
N LEU A 187 -5.88 7.98 -4.81
CA LEU A 187 -6.15 6.79 -3.99
C LEU A 187 -7.01 5.83 -4.78
N PHE A 188 -6.56 4.58 -4.90
CA PHE A 188 -7.32 3.48 -5.51
C PHE A 188 -7.91 2.57 -4.44
N PRO A 189 -8.96 1.78 -4.78
CA PRO A 189 -9.52 0.79 -3.86
C PRO A 189 -8.50 -0.24 -3.41
N ALA A 190 -8.69 -0.73 -2.18
CA ALA A 190 -7.90 -1.81 -1.60
C ALA A 190 -7.93 -3.09 -2.45
N ALA A 191 -6.94 -3.97 -2.29
CA ALA A 191 -6.86 -5.22 -3.04
C ALA A 191 -8.13 -6.09 -2.87
N MET A 192 -8.66 -6.24 -1.64
CA MET A 192 -9.89 -6.99 -1.41
C MET A 192 -11.12 -6.32 -2.06
N ALA A 193 -11.15 -5.00 -2.13
CA ALA A 193 -12.19 -4.27 -2.87
C ALA A 193 -12.10 -4.57 -4.38
N LEU A 194 -10.89 -4.55 -4.96
CA LEU A 194 -10.67 -4.97 -6.36
C LEU A 194 -11.06 -6.44 -6.57
N GLY A 195 -10.79 -7.30 -5.58
CA GLY A 195 -11.25 -8.69 -5.55
C GLY A 195 -12.78 -8.80 -5.60
N ALA A 196 -13.49 -7.98 -4.82
CA ALA A 196 -14.95 -7.91 -4.83
C ALA A 196 -15.49 -7.41 -6.18
N GLY A 197 -14.80 -6.48 -6.83
CA GLY A 197 -15.12 -6.03 -8.19
C GLY A 197 -14.85 -7.09 -9.26
N GLY A 198 -13.89 -8.00 -9.03
CA GLY A 198 -13.57 -9.15 -9.87
C GLY A 198 -13.04 -8.84 -11.26
N SER A 199 -12.73 -7.58 -11.58
CA SER A 199 -12.35 -7.10 -12.91
C SER A 199 -10.82 -6.98 -13.07
N ALA A 200 -10.22 -7.86 -13.88
CA ALA A 200 -8.80 -7.77 -14.24
C ALA A 200 -8.47 -6.46 -14.99
N ALA A 201 -9.41 -5.96 -15.81
CA ALA A 201 -9.24 -4.69 -16.51
C ALA A 201 -9.15 -3.50 -15.53
N ASP A 202 -9.96 -3.51 -14.46
CA ASP A 202 -9.92 -2.48 -13.43
C ASP A 202 -8.63 -2.58 -12.61
N ALA A 203 -8.21 -3.79 -12.21
CA ALA A 203 -6.96 -4.02 -11.50
C ALA A 203 -5.74 -3.54 -12.31
N ARG A 204 -5.70 -3.86 -13.62
CA ARG A 204 -4.65 -3.37 -14.53
C ARG A 204 -4.68 -1.85 -14.65
N THR A 205 -5.86 -1.25 -14.80
CA THR A 205 -6.00 0.20 -14.94
C THR A 205 -5.58 0.93 -13.68
N ALA A 206 -5.98 0.45 -12.50
CA ALA A 206 -5.55 0.99 -11.21
C ALA A 206 -4.04 0.95 -11.07
N ALA A 207 -3.42 -0.21 -11.31
CA ALA A 207 -1.97 -0.39 -11.23
C ALA A 207 -1.19 0.45 -12.26
N ARG A 208 -1.68 0.57 -13.50
CA ARG A 208 -1.07 1.41 -14.52
C ARG A 208 -1.11 2.89 -14.13
N THR A 209 -2.23 3.37 -13.63
CA THR A 209 -2.38 4.76 -13.21
C THR A 209 -1.53 5.06 -11.98
N ALA A 210 -1.55 4.17 -10.99
CA ALA A 210 -0.70 4.23 -9.81
C ALA A 210 0.79 4.25 -10.19
N GLY A 211 1.20 3.34 -11.05
CA GLY A 211 2.57 3.26 -11.57
C GLY A 211 3.00 4.54 -12.30
N ALA A 212 2.11 5.14 -13.11
CA ALA A 212 2.41 6.39 -13.78
C ALA A 212 2.63 7.54 -12.76
N GLU A 213 1.84 7.61 -11.70
CA GLU A 213 2.03 8.60 -10.63
C GLU A 213 3.33 8.35 -9.85
N LEU A 214 3.64 7.09 -9.50
CA LEU A 214 4.90 6.73 -8.84
C LEU A 214 6.12 7.05 -9.71
N ALA A 215 6.07 6.72 -11.01
CA ALA A 215 7.13 7.06 -11.95
C ALA A 215 7.36 8.57 -12.07
N ALA A 216 6.28 9.38 -12.04
CA ALA A 216 6.38 10.84 -12.03
C ALA A 216 7.04 11.39 -10.76
N LEU A 217 7.04 10.63 -9.66
CA LEU A 217 7.76 10.94 -8.41
C LEU A 217 9.22 10.43 -8.42
N GLY A 218 9.64 9.71 -9.46
CA GLY A 218 10.94 9.07 -9.56
C GLY A 218 11.01 7.68 -8.90
N ILE A 219 9.89 7.14 -8.40
CA ILE A 219 9.81 5.80 -7.81
C ILE A 219 9.66 4.77 -8.93
N ARG A 220 10.59 3.81 -9.01
CA ARG A 220 10.65 2.84 -10.10
C ARG A 220 10.46 1.39 -9.66
N GLN A 221 10.19 1.15 -8.38
CA GLN A 221 9.77 -0.16 -7.86
C GLN A 221 8.66 0.03 -6.83
N ASP A 222 7.59 -0.76 -6.97
CA ASP A 222 6.55 -0.87 -5.96
C ASP A 222 6.52 -2.29 -5.38
N TYR A 223 6.43 -2.39 -4.05
CA TYR A 223 6.26 -3.66 -3.38
C TYR A 223 4.77 -4.06 -3.37
N ALA A 224 4.22 -4.19 -4.55
CA ALA A 224 2.89 -4.64 -4.91
C ALA A 224 2.95 -5.39 -6.28
N PRO A 225 2.04 -6.35 -6.54
CA PRO A 225 0.82 -6.71 -5.80
C PRO A 225 1.04 -7.72 -4.68
N ILE A 226 0.01 -7.81 -3.77
CA ILE A 226 -0.10 -8.91 -2.82
C ILE A 226 -0.58 -10.15 -3.57
N ALA A 227 0.20 -11.23 -3.50
CA ALA A 227 -0.10 -12.51 -4.12
C ALA A 227 -0.61 -13.58 -3.12
N ASP A 228 -0.74 -13.19 -1.84
CA ASP A 228 -1.25 -14.06 -0.79
C ASP A 228 -2.74 -14.37 -0.98
N VAL A 229 -3.14 -15.64 -0.81
CA VAL A 229 -4.53 -16.08 -0.88
C VAL A 229 -5.10 -16.15 0.53
N ASN A 230 -5.99 -15.23 0.90
CA ASN A 230 -6.48 -15.05 2.29
C ASN A 230 -7.54 -16.09 2.67
N VAL A 231 -7.12 -17.32 2.93
CA VAL A 231 -8.03 -18.42 3.32
C VAL A 231 -8.37 -18.41 4.81
N ASN A 232 -7.58 -17.73 5.64
CA ASN A 232 -7.77 -17.63 7.07
C ASN A 232 -8.39 -16.27 7.45
N PRO A 233 -9.66 -16.23 7.90
CA PRO A 233 -10.29 -14.97 8.32
C PRO A 233 -9.68 -14.35 9.58
N ALA A 234 -8.89 -15.10 10.35
CA ALA A 234 -8.17 -14.62 11.53
C ALA A 234 -6.76 -14.10 11.21
N ASN A 235 -6.39 -13.98 9.91
CA ASN A 235 -5.09 -13.47 9.51
C ASN A 235 -4.92 -12.00 9.90
N PRO A 236 -4.00 -11.66 10.84
CA PRO A 236 -3.88 -10.31 11.36
C PRO A 236 -3.10 -9.36 10.44
N VAL A 237 -2.36 -9.91 9.45
CA VAL A 237 -1.38 -9.18 8.64
C VAL A 237 -1.86 -8.98 7.21
N ILE A 238 -2.44 -10.00 6.61
CA ILE A 238 -2.86 -9.98 5.19
C ILE A 238 -4.30 -9.46 5.09
N GLY A 239 -5.31 -10.21 5.52
CA GLY A 239 -6.70 -9.76 5.52
C GLY A 239 -7.08 -9.03 4.21
N VAL A 240 -7.55 -7.81 4.35
CA VAL A 240 -8.00 -6.95 3.21
C VAL A 240 -6.89 -6.50 2.23
N ARG A 241 -5.62 -6.77 2.54
CA ARG A 241 -4.51 -6.56 1.60
C ARG A 241 -4.50 -7.60 0.47
N SER A 242 -5.08 -8.79 0.67
CA SER A 242 -5.28 -9.81 -0.37
C SER A 242 -6.50 -9.50 -1.23
N PHE A 243 -6.47 -9.94 -2.49
CA PHE A 243 -7.65 -9.89 -3.37
C PHE A 243 -8.79 -10.82 -2.94
N GLY A 244 -8.52 -11.84 -2.12
CA GLY A 244 -9.54 -12.76 -1.62
C GLY A 244 -9.01 -14.17 -1.33
N ALA A 245 -9.92 -15.13 -1.27
CA ALA A 245 -9.64 -16.53 -0.90
C ALA A 245 -9.74 -17.52 -2.07
N ASP A 246 -10.11 -17.09 -3.28
CA ASP A 246 -10.08 -17.94 -4.48
C ASP A 246 -8.74 -17.77 -5.20
N PRO A 247 -7.86 -18.81 -5.22
CA PRO A 247 -6.52 -18.71 -5.80
C PRO A 247 -6.54 -18.36 -7.30
N LYS A 248 -7.55 -18.77 -8.05
CA LYS A 248 -7.67 -18.45 -9.48
C LYS A 248 -8.04 -16.99 -9.70
N ALA A 249 -8.95 -16.44 -8.87
CA ALA A 249 -9.31 -15.04 -8.92
C ALA A 249 -8.13 -14.16 -8.51
N VAL A 250 -7.43 -14.51 -7.42
CA VAL A 250 -6.21 -13.81 -6.97
C VAL A 250 -5.14 -13.84 -8.07
N ALA A 251 -4.84 -15.00 -8.67
CA ALA A 251 -3.88 -15.14 -9.74
C ALA A 251 -4.16 -14.21 -10.94
N ARG A 252 -5.41 -14.15 -11.38
CA ARG A 252 -5.85 -13.29 -12.49
C ARG A 252 -5.65 -11.80 -12.18
N LEU A 253 -5.96 -11.37 -10.94
CA LEU A 253 -5.85 -9.97 -10.53
C LEU A 253 -4.38 -9.57 -10.29
N VAL A 254 -3.57 -10.49 -9.74
CA VAL A 254 -2.11 -10.31 -9.59
C VAL A 254 -1.46 -10.09 -10.94
N ALA A 255 -1.69 -10.98 -11.91
CA ALA A 255 -1.13 -10.84 -13.28
C ALA A 255 -1.54 -9.49 -13.91
N ALA A 256 -2.80 -9.10 -13.75
CA ALA A 256 -3.28 -7.82 -14.28
C ALA A 256 -2.59 -6.60 -13.63
N GLN A 257 -2.32 -6.63 -12.32
CA GLN A 257 -1.56 -5.55 -11.67
C GLN A 257 -0.09 -5.55 -12.08
N VAL A 258 0.55 -6.72 -12.23
CA VAL A 258 1.92 -6.81 -12.78
C VAL A 258 2.01 -6.11 -14.13
N GLU A 259 1.13 -6.47 -15.07
CA GLU A 259 1.07 -5.82 -16.39
C GLU A 259 0.82 -4.29 -16.26
N GLY A 260 -0.05 -3.89 -15.35
CA GLY A 260 -0.37 -2.48 -15.10
C GLY A 260 0.85 -1.68 -14.66
N TYR A 261 1.49 -2.05 -13.55
CA TYR A 261 2.67 -1.36 -13.01
C TYR A 261 3.82 -1.33 -14.01
N GLN A 262 4.13 -2.48 -14.62
CA GLN A 262 5.26 -2.61 -15.52
C GLN A 262 5.06 -1.84 -16.83
N SER A 263 3.83 -1.72 -17.33
CA SER A 263 3.51 -0.87 -18.49
C SER A 263 3.70 0.62 -18.22
N ALA A 264 3.67 1.04 -16.96
CA ALA A 264 3.94 2.41 -16.52
C ALA A 264 5.42 2.67 -16.18
N GLY A 265 6.32 1.70 -16.40
CA GLY A 265 7.74 1.83 -16.12
C GLY A 265 8.13 1.63 -14.64
N VAL A 266 7.27 1.02 -13.84
CA VAL A 266 7.51 0.67 -12.42
C VAL A 266 7.61 -0.83 -12.28
N ALA A 267 8.67 -1.32 -11.64
CA ALA A 267 8.83 -2.73 -11.32
C ALA A 267 7.78 -3.16 -10.31
N ALA A 268 7.00 -4.18 -10.65
CA ALA A 268 6.08 -4.84 -9.73
C ALA A 268 6.81 -5.87 -8.87
N THR A 269 6.33 -6.08 -7.64
CA THR A 269 6.89 -7.07 -6.71
C THR A 269 5.78 -7.89 -6.08
N ALA A 270 5.60 -9.13 -6.51
CA ALA A 270 4.61 -10.04 -5.91
C ALA A 270 5.09 -10.52 -4.54
N LYS A 271 4.19 -10.51 -3.55
CA LYS A 271 4.51 -10.84 -2.16
C LYS A 271 3.35 -11.52 -1.44
N HIS A 272 3.65 -12.37 -0.44
CA HIS A 272 4.93 -12.73 0.14
C HIS A 272 5.21 -14.23 -0.12
N PHE A 273 6.21 -14.54 -0.93
CA PHE A 273 6.52 -15.94 -1.33
C PHE A 273 7.03 -16.75 -0.13
N PRO A 274 6.58 -18.01 0.08
CA PRO A 274 5.76 -18.85 -0.79
C PRO A 274 4.23 -18.77 -0.56
N GLY A 275 3.72 -17.80 0.19
CA GLY A 275 2.31 -17.57 0.50
C GLY A 275 2.10 -17.32 1.99
N HIS A 276 1.47 -16.19 2.35
CA HIS A 276 1.26 -15.73 3.73
C HIS A 276 -0.24 -15.69 4.11
N GLY A 277 -1.11 -16.28 3.27
CA GLY A 277 -2.56 -16.12 3.40
C GLY A 277 -3.23 -16.94 4.51
N ASP A 278 -2.56 -17.99 5.03
CA ASP A 278 -3.07 -18.85 6.11
C ASP A 278 -2.20 -18.77 7.35
N THR A 279 -2.12 -17.61 7.98
CA THR A 279 -1.45 -17.42 9.26
C THR A 279 -2.36 -16.76 10.28
N SER A 280 -2.18 -17.11 11.56
CA SER A 280 -2.77 -16.43 12.72
C SER A 280 -1.73 -15.65 13.53
N VAL A 281 -0.49 -15.61 13.09
CA VAL A 281 0.64 -14.94 13.74
C VAL A 281 1.14 -13.83 12.85
N ASP A 282 1.39 -12.64 13.42
CA ASP A 282 1.99 -11.51 12.73
C ASP A 282 3.51 -11.71 12.60
N SER A 283 4.01 -11.76 11.36
CA SER A 283 5.45 -11.91 11.04
C SER A 283 6.33 -10.73 11.49
N HIS A 284 5.72 -9.58 11.81
CA HIS A 284 6.45 -8.46 12.39
C HIS A 284 6.94 -8.72 13.81
N VAL A 285 6.23 -9.54 14.59
CA VAL A 285 6.50 -9.82 16.00
C VAL A 285 6.82 -11.27 16.31
N GLY A 286 6.57 -12.19 15.37
CA GLY A 286 6.79 -13.62 15.53
C GLY A 286 7.18 -14.32 14.23
N LEU A 287 7.35 -15.64 14.28
CA LEU A 287 7.64 -16.47 13.10
C LEU A 287 6.42 -17.35 12.80
N PRO A 288 5.56 -16.97 11.82
CA PRO A 288 4.40 -17.76 11.44
C PRO A 288 4.80 -19.12 10.88
N ARG A 289 3.91 -20.10 11.03
CA ARG A 289 4.06 -21.44 10.44
C ARG A 289 2.84 -21.75 9.57
N ILE A 290 3.05 -21.99 8.27
CA ILE A 290 2.01 -22.48 7.36
C ILE A 290 2.10 -24.00 7.32
N THR A 291 0.98 -24.67 7.60
CA THR A 291 0.91 -26.14 7.71
C THR A 291 0.33 -26.81 6.47
N HIS A 292 0.17 -26.07 5.37
CA HIS A 292 -0.26 -26.65 4.11
C HIS A 292 0.69 -27.77 3.69
N SER A 293 0.11 -28.89 3.22
CA SER A 293 0.87 -29.91 2.49
C SER A 293 1.39 -29.36 1.16
N ARG A 294 2.34 -30.04 0.54
CA ARG A 294 2.84 -29.68 -0.79
C ARG A 294 1.69 -29.55 -1.82
N LYS A 295 0.74 -30.48 -1.81
CA LYS A 295 -0.42 -30.46 -2.70
C LYS A 295 -1.35 -29.28 -2.44
N GLU A 296 -1.53 -28.90 -1.19
CA GLU A 296 -2.31 -27.72 -0.82
C GLU A 296 -1.60 -26.44 -1.28
N TRP A 297 -0.29 -26.32 -1.06
CA TRP A 297 0.50 -25.21 -1.57
C TRP A 297 0.36 -25.05 -3.10
N GLU A 298 0.48 -26.14 -3.85
CA GLU A 298 0.30 -26.13 -5.30
C GLU A 298 -1.08 -25.64 -5.75
N ARG A 299 -2.10 -25.93 -4.95
CA ARG A 299 -3.49 -25.57 -5.24
C ARG A 299 -3.87 -24.19 -4.74
N LEU A 300 -3.36 -23.75 -3.59
CA LEU A 300 -3.77 -22.51 -2.90
C LEU A 300 -2.77 -21.38 -3.08
N ASP A 301 -1.51 -21.61 -2.71
CA ASP A 301 -0.54 -20.52 -2.56
C ASP A 301 0.26 -20.25 -3.84
N ALA A 302 0.62 -21.29 -4.60
CA ALA A 302 1.44 -21.19 -5.81
C ALA A 302 0.77 -20.48 -7.01
N PRO A 303 -0.56 -20.61 -7.26
CA PRO A 303 -1.16 -20.08 -8.49
C PRO A 303 -0.95 -18.58 -8.73
N PRO A 304 -1.06 -17.66 -7.74
CA PRO A 304 -0.80 -16.24 -7.96
C PRO A 304 0.66 -15.95 -8.34
N PHE A 305 1.62 -16.66 -7.75
CA PHE A 305 3.04 -16.49 -8.10
C PHE A 305 3.35 -17.02 -9.50
N ARG A 306 2.79 -18.18 -9.90
CA ARG A 306 2.90 -18.68 -11.27
C ARG A 306 2.36 -17.66 -12.27
N ALA A 307 1.17 -17.13 -12.02
CA ALA A 307 0.56 -16.11 -12.88
C ALA A 307 1.39 -14.81 -12.94
N ALA A 308 2.02 -14.40 -11.84
CA ALA A 308 2.93 -13.26 -11.81
C ALA A 308 4.19 -13.53 -12.67
N ILE A 309 4.76 -14.74 -12.57
CA ILE A 309 5.94 -15.16 -13.37
C ILE A 309 5.58 -15.21 -14.85
N GLU A 310 4.45 -15.82 -15.21
CA GLU A 310 3.93 -15.86 -16.58
C GLU A 310 3.68 -14.46 -17.17
N ALA A 311 3.25 -13.50 -16.32
CA ALA A 311 3.10 -12.09 -16.69
C ALA A 311 4.44 -11.33 -16.77
N GLY A 312 5.57 -12.00 -16.56
CA GLY A 312 6.92 -11.42 -16.66
C GLY A 312 7.27 -10.46 -15.52
N ILE A 313 6.91 -10.81 -14.29
CA ILE A 313 7.16 -9.95 -13.12
C ILE A 313 8.65 -9.70 -12.88
N ASP A 314 8.99 -8.46 -12.53
CA ASP A 314 10.37 -8.05 -12.28
C ASP A 314 10.94 -8.52 -10.94
N SER A 315 10.10 -8.56 -9.89
CA SER A 315 10.56 -8.88 -8.54
C SER A 315 9.55 -9.75 -7.78
N ILE A 316 10.07 -10.64 -6.92
CA ILE A 316 9.28 -11.41 -5.97
C ILE A 316 9.88 -11.19 -4.58
N MET A 317 9.02 -10.84 -3.60
CA MET A 317 9.43 -10.66 -2.20
C MET A 317 9.17 -11.92 -1.39
N THR A 318 10.17 -12.31 -0.60
CA THR A 318 10.10 -13.49 0.28
C THR A 318 9.34 -13.18 1.56
N ALA A 319 8.80 -14.22 2.21
CA ALA A 319 8.15 -14.13 3.51
C ALA A 319 9.03 -14.60 4.66
N HIS A 320 8.91 -13.97 5.83
CA HIS A 320 9.51 -14.45 7.07
C HIS A 320 8.56 -15.42 7.78
N LEU A 321 8.41 -16.63 7.23
CA LEU A 321 7.54 -17.68 7.76
C LEU A 321 8.15 -19.07 7.54
N LEU A 322 7.72 -20.03 8.34
CA LEU A 322 8.06 -21.44 8.21
C LEU A 322 7.05 -22.13 7.29
N PHE A 323 7.56 -22.95 6.36
CA PHE A 323 6.73 -23.76 5.48
C PHE A 323 7.28 -25.21 5.42
N PRO A 324 6.98 -26.05 6.43
CA PRO A 324 7.63 -27.36 6.61
C PRO A 324 7.46 -28.35 5.44
N ALA A 325 6.38 -28.21 4.66
CA ALA A 325 6.15 -29.06 3.48
C ALA A 325 7.05 -28.70 2.29
N LEU A 326 7.68 -27.53 2.29
CA LEU A 326 8.65 -27.09 1.28
C LEU A 326 10.08 -27.18 1.78
N ASP A 327 10.30 -26.93 3.08
CA ASP A 327 11.57 -27.08 3.76
C ASP A 327 11.32 -27.55 5.21
N PRO A 328 11.72 -28.77 5.56
CA PRO A 328 11.52 -29.29 6.92
C PRO A 328 12.46 -28.66 7.96
N ALA A 329 13.47 -27.89 7.54
CA ALA A 329 14.30 -27.13 8.45
C ALA A 329 13.47 -26.01 9.12
N ASP A 330 13.83 -25.67 10.35
CA ASP A 330 13.17 -24.61 11.11
C ASP A 330 13.76 -23.22 10.75
N ASP A 331 13.88 -22.95 9.43
CA ASP A 331 14.34 -21.71 8.87
C ASP A 331 13.22 -20.98 8.10
N PRO A 332 13.09 -19.66 8.25
CA PRO A 332 12.10 -18.92 7.49
C PRO A 332 12.38 -18.99 5.99
N ALA A 333 11.34 -18.94 5.16
CA ALA A 333 11.44 -19.04 3.72
C ALA A 333 12.49 -18.11 3.11
N THR A 334 12.65 -16.91 3.67
CA THR A 334 13.72 -15.95 3.30
C THR A 334 15.14 -16.53 3.39
N LEU A 335 15.38 -17.47 4.29
CA LEU A 335 16.69 -18.08 4.53
C LEU A 335 16.79 -19.52 3.99
N SER A 336 15.73 -20.02 3.38
CA SER A 336 15.61 -21.38 2.90
C SER A 336 16.05 -21.53 1.44
N ARG A 337 17.17 -22.22 1.22
CA ARG A 337 17.62 -22.58 -0.13
C ARG A 337 16.65 -23.53 -0.86
N PRO A 338 16.08 -24.57 -0.22
CA PRO A 338 15.03 -25.40 -0.86
C PRO A 338 13.86 -24.58 -1.38
N ILE A 339 13.40 -23.57 -0.64
CA ILE A 339 12.26 -22.72 -1.06
C ILE A 339 12.69 -21.74 -2.17
N LEU A 340 13.77 -20.98 -1.98
CA LEU A 340 14.11 -19.90 -2.91
C LEU A 340 14.85 -20.38 -4.15
N THR A 341 15.79 -21.31 -3.98
CA THR A 341 16.50 -21.88 -5.13
C THR A 341 15.69 -23.04 -5.72
N GLY A 342 15.33 -24.04 -4.91
CA GLY A 342 14.64 -25.23 -5.40
C GLY A 342 13.26 -24.93 -5.96
N VAL A 343 12.37 -24.35 -5.15
CA VAL A 343 10.99 -24.11 -5.61
C VAL A 343 10.90 -22.88 -6.52
N LEU A 344 11.38 -21.71 -6.09
CA LEU A 344 11.14 -20.48 -6.86
C LEU A 344 11.98 -20.43 -8.15
N ARG A 345 13.29 -20.71 -8.08
CA ARG A 345 14.17 -20.63 -9.24
C ARG A 345 14.03 -21.82 -10.18
N GLU A 346 14.22 -23.05 -9.63
CA GLU A 346 14.34 -24.26 -10.44
C GLU A 346 12.99 -24.80 -10.88
N GLU A 347 12.01 -24.91 -9.97
CA GLU A 347 10.71 -25.49 -10.28
C GLU A 347 9.76 -24.49 -10.97
N LEU A 348 9.64 -23.26 -10.44
CA LEU A 348 8.78 -22.23 -11.03
C LEU A 348 9.46 -21.46 -12.17
N GLY A 349 10.77 -21.65 -12.39
CA GLY A 349 11.53 -21.05 -13.49
C GLY A 349 11.71 -19.54 -13.37
N TYR A 350 11.67 -18.98 -12.16
CA TYR A 350 11.80 -17.53 -11.97
C TYR A 350 13.25 -17.05 -12.00
N ASP A 351 13.60 -16.16 -12.91
CA ASP A 351 14.95 -15.58 -13.03
C ASP A 351 15.03 -14.06 -12.81
N GLY A 352 13.95 -13.42 -12.38
CA GLY A 352 13.94 -12.00 -11.95
C GLY A 352 14.57 -11.80 -10.57
N VAL A 353 14.44 -10.57 -10.04
CA VAL A 353 14.98 -10.19 -8.73
C VAL A 353 14.18 -10.81 -7.58
N VAL A 354 14.87 -11.47 -6.66
CA VAL A 354 14.29 -11.90 -5.38
C VAL A 354 14.72 -10.91 -4.29
N VAL A 355 13.74 -10.24 -3.67
CA VAL A 355 13.96 -9.31 -2.56
C VAL A 355 13.45 -9.91 -1.25
N THR A 356 14.14 -9.69 -0.14
CA THR A 356 13.62 -10.07 1.19
C THR A 356 12.44 -9.19 1.56
N ASP A 357 11.53 -9.68 2.42
CA ASP A 357 10.77 -8.78 3.27
C ASP A 357 11.73 -8.02 4.20
N SER A 358 11.22 -6.99 4.91
CA SER A 358 12.07 -6.14 5.75
C SER A 358 12.87 -6.96 6.75
N LEU A 359 14.20 -6.90 6.66
CA LEU A 359 15.11 -7.58 7.59
C LEU A 359 15.05 -6.99 9.01
N GLY A 360 14.32 -5.89 9.20
CA GLY A 360 14.01 -5.32 10.50
C GLY A 360 12.98 -6.11 11.31
N MET A 361 12.23 -7.04 10.69
CA MET A 361 11.18 -7.82 11.34
C MET A 361 11.75 -8.88 12.29
N GLU A 362 11.12 -9.05 13.47
CA GLU A 362 11.64 -9.97 14.49
C GLU A 362 11.62 -11.45 14.05
N GLY A 363 10.67 -11.83 13.21
CA GLY A 363 10.52 -13.21 12.73
C GLY A 363 11.77 -13.78 12.06
N VAL A 364 12.64 -12.94 11.48
CA VAL A 364 13.88 -13.40 10.82
C VAL A 364 15.14 -13.17 11.68
N ARG A 365 15.10 -12.19 12.60
CA ARG A 365 16.32 -11.73 13.33
C ARG A 365 16.69 -12.57 14.53
N LYS A 366 15.68 -13.07 15.27
CA LYS A 366 15.89 -13.67 16.62
C LYS A 366 16.85 -14.86 16.61
N LYS A 367 16.84 -15.67 15.54
CA LYS A 367 17.64 -16.90 15.48
C LYS A 367 19.11 -16.65 15.13
N TYR A 368 19.41 -15.71 14.21
CA TYR A 368 20.73 -15.59 13.60
C TYR A 368 21.42 -14.23 13.81
N GLY A 369 20.68 -13.19 14.13
CA GLY A 369 21.21 -11.83 14.30
C GLY A 369 21.41 -11.07 12.98
N ASP A 370 21.64 -9.76 13.13
CA ASP A 370 21.59 -8.78 12.03
C ASP A 370 22.73 -8.88 11.03
N ASP A 371 23.87 -9.46 11.41
CA ASP A 371 25.04 -9.67 10.56
C ASP A 371 24.98 -10.99 9.78
N ARG A 372 24.29 -12.01 10.32
CA ARG A 372 24.19 -13.33 9.69
C ARG A 372 23.01 -13.47 8.74
N VAL A 373 21.88 -12.86 9.08
CA VAL A 373 20.65 -12.95 8.25
C VAL A 373 20.89 -12.54 6.79
N PRO A 374 21.57 -11.43 6.46
CA PRO A 374 21.88 -11.07 5.07
C PRO A 374 22.70 -12.12 4.34
N VAL A 375 23.69 -12.73 5.01
CA VAL A 375 24.53 -13.78 4.43
C VAL A 375 23.70 -15.02 4.10
N LEU A 376 22.87 -15.48 5.04
CA LEU A 376 22.02 -16.65 4.86
C LEU A 376 20.97 -16.42 3.76
N ALA A 377 20.38 -15.22 3.68
CA ALA A 377 19.46 -14.85 2.61
C ALA A 377 20.11 -14.92 1.23
N LEU A 378 21.33 -14.38 1.08
CA LEU A 378 22.10 -14.49 -0.17
C LEU A 378 22.43 -15.95 -0.52
N LYS A 379 22.81 -16.77 0.47
CA LYS A 379 23.05 -18.21 0.27
C LYS A 379 21.78 -18.97 -0.16
N ALA A 380 20.62 -18.54 0.33
CA ALA A 380 19.34 -19.12 -0.04
C ALA A 380 18.90 -18.78 -1.48
N GLY A 381 19.38 -17.66 -2.06
CA GLY A 381 19.03 -17.26 -3.44
C GLY A 381 18.44 -15.86 -3.57
N VAL A 382 18.40 -15.08 -2.51
CA VAL A 382 17.96 -13.66 -2.51
C VAL A 382 18.96 -12.79 -3.27
N ASP A 383 18.50 -11.77 -3.96
CA ASP A 383 19.31 -10.79 -4.67
C ASP A 383 19.32 -9.41 -3.97
N GLN A 384 18.20 -8.95 -3.43
CA GLN A 384 18.10 -7.67 -2.72
C GLN A 384 17.76 -7.87 -1.24
N LEU A 385 18.49 -7.16 -0.39
CA LEU A 385 18.39 -7.18 1.07
C LEU A 385 17.66 -5.92 1.54
N LEU A 386 16.37 -6.05 1.87
CA LEU A 386 15.50 -4.91 2.18
C LEU A 386 15.61 -4.50 3.64
N ASN A 387 15.89 -3.22 3.86
CA ASN A 387 15.70 -2.49 5.11
C ASN A 387 16.30 -3.20 6.34
N PRO A 388 17.61 -3.55 6.33
CA PRO A 388 18.24 -4.13 7.51
C PRO A 388 18.16 -3.16 8.70
N PRO A 389 18.02 -3.66 9.93
CA PRO A 389 17.91 -2.81 11.12
C PRO A 389 19.22 -2.04 11.41
N SER A 390 20.34 -2.60 11.01
CA SER A 390 21.67 -1.97 11.04
C SER A 390 22.39 -2.24 9.73
N LEU A 391 22.39 -1.23 8.84
CA LEU A 391 23.03 -1.36 7.54
C LEU A 391 24.52 -1.69 7.67
N SER A 392 25.23 -1.03 8.61
CA SER A 392 26.66 -1.25 8.81
C SER A 392 26.99 -2.69 9.23
N ARG A 393 26.21 -3.27 10.14
CA ARG A 393 26.39 -4.67 10.57
C ARG A 393 26.07 -5.66 9.45
N ALA A 394 24.98 -5.42 8.73
CA ALA A 394 24.56 -6.24 7.59
C ALA A 394 25.61 -6.23 6.47
N PHE A 395 26.10 -5.04 6.10
CA PHE A 395 27.13 -4.84 5.09
C PHE A 395 28.43 -5.56 5.48
N GLU A 396 28.91 -5.34 6.71
CA GLU A 396 30.12 -5.97 7.23
C GLU A 396 30.00 -7.49 7.33
N GLY A 397 28.81 -8.02 7.69
CA GLY A 397 28.53 -9.45 7.70
C GLY A 397 28.73 -10.09 6.33
N VAL A 398 28.14 -9.48 5.27
CA VAL A 398 28.31 -9.95 3.89
C VAL A 398 29.77 -9.84 3.45
N ARG A 399 30.43 -8.71 3.72
CA ARG A 399 31.84 -8.50 3.37
C ARG A 399 32.78 -9.55 3.99
N LYS A 400 32.57 -9.86 5.28
CA LYS A 400 33.32 -10.91 5.97
C LYS A 400 33.07 -12.29 5.37
N ALA A 401 31.81 -12.61 5.04
CA ALA A 401 31.45 -13.89 4.45
C ALA A 401 32.13 -14.10 3.08
N VAL A 402 32.17 -13.05 2.24
CA VAL A 402 32.88 -13.13 0.95
C VAL A 402 34.39 -13.31 1.16
N ARG A 403 35.00 -12.50 2.02
CA ARG A 403 36.45 -12.60 2.30
C ARG A 403 36.88 -13.93 2.93
N ALA A 404 35.97 -14.59 3.64
CA ALA A 404 36.17 -15.90 4.24
C ALA A 404 35.87 -17.06 3.29
N GLY A 405 35.42 -16.80 2.06
CA GLY A 405 35.00 -17.83 1.08
C GLY A 405 33.70 -18.53 1.44
N GLU A 406 32.90 -17.98 2.37
CA GLU A 406 31.58 -18.50 2.70
C GLU A 406 30.52 -18.14 1.63
N LEU A 407 30.70 -16.99 0.99
CA LEU A 407 29.98 -16.53 -0.19
C LEU A 407 30.98 -16.31 -1.33
N ASP A 408 30.74 -16.93 -2.48
CA ASP A 408 31.54 -16.67 -3.67
C ASP A 408 31.23 -15.28 -4.23
N GLU A 409 32.23 -14.57 -4.74
CA GLU A 409 32.03 -13.27 -5.41
C GLU A 409 31.12 -13.43 -6.63
N ASP A 410 31.21 -14.56 -7.37
CA ASP A 410 30.28 -14.90 -8.45
C ASP A 410 28.81 -14.94 -7.99
N ARG A 411 28.54 -15.31 -6.73
CA ARG A 411 27.18 -15.26 -6.19
C ARG A 411 26.71 -13.82 -6.06
N ILE A 412 27.58 -12.92 -5.64
CA ILE A 412 27.31 -11.48 -5.57
C ILE A 412 27.08 -10.93 -6.99
N ASP A 413 27.93 -11.26 -7.94
CA ASP A 413 27.84 -10.79 -9.33
C ASP A 413 26.56 -11.26 -10.03
N ARG A 414 26.10 -12.48 -9.78
CA ARG A 414 24.80 -12.96 -10.31
C ARG A 414 23.63 -12.13 -9.77
N SER A 415 23.62 -11.80 -8.48
CA SER A 415 22.58 -10.94 -7.91
C SER A 415 22.66 -9.52 -8.46
N LEU A 416 23.85 -8.97 -8.52
CA LEU A 416 24.11 -7.64 -9.06
C LEU A 416 23.64 -7.53 -10.52
N ARG A 417 23.90 -8.53 -11.35
CA ARG A 417 23.43 -8.59 -12.73
C ARG A 417 21.90 -8.47 -12.80
N ARG A 418 21.13 -9.26 -12.05
CA ARG A 418 19.66 -9.19 -12.03
C ARG A 418 19.15 -7.82 -11.60
N ILE A 419 19.80 -7.20 -10.60
CA ILE A 419 19.45 -5.85 -10.12
C ILE A 419 19.73 -4.81 -11.20
N LEU A 420 20.87 -4.88 -11.88
CA LEU A 420 21.22 -3.93 -12.95
C LEU A 420 20.34 -4.13 -14.20
N GLU A 421 20.00 -5.36 -14.54
CA GLU A 421 19.03 -5.65 -15.60
C GLU A 421 17.64 -5.11 -15.29
N LEU A 422 17.18 -5.23 -14.04
CA LEU A 422 15.93 -4.60 -13.60
C LEU A 422 15.99 -3.07 -13.74
N LYS A 423 17.08 -2.43 -13.30
CA LYS A 423 17.29 -0.99 -13.47
C LYS A 423 17.28 -0.59 -14.96
N ALA A 424 17.89 -1.38 -15.84
CA ALA A 424 17.90 -1.15 -17.28
C ALA A 424 16.48 -1.28 -17.88
N ARG A 425 15.77 -2.38 -17.57
CA ARG A 425 14.38 -2.59 -18.02
C ARG A 425 13.43 -1.45 -17.58
N ARG A 426 13.67 -0.84 -16.43
CA ARG A 426 12.88 0.30 -15.94
C ARG A 426 13.40 1.66 -16.40
N GLY A 427 14.36 1.68 -17.35
CA GLY A 427 14.87 2.89 -18.02
C GLY A 427 15.76 3.77 -17.14
N LEU A 428 16.20 3.28 -15.97
CA LEU A 428 16.99 4.10 -15.03
C LEU A 428 18.36 4.49 -15.58
N PHE A 429 18.93 3.72 -16.48
CA PHE A 429 20.20 4.06 -17.11
C PHE A 429 20.08 5.13 -18.20
N ASP A 430 18.91 5.27 -18.80
CA ASP A 430 18.66 6.25 -19.86
C ASP A 430 18.07 7.56 -19.32
N ASP A 431 17.09 7.46 -18.39
CA ASP A 431 16.43 8.62 -17.76
C ASP A 431 16.07 8.32 -16.28
N PRO A 432 17.04 8.53 -15.37
CA PRO A 432 16.83 8.30 -13.93
C PRO A 432 16.08 9.44 -13.24
N TYR A 433 15.89 10.56 -13.91
CA TYR A 433 15.32 11.76 -13.31
C TYR A 433 13.81 11.87 -13.49
N THR A 434 13.22 12.76 -12.74
CA THR A 434 11.86 13.25 -12.92
C THR A 434 11.84 14.78 -12.83
N SER A 435 10.67 15.39 -12.99
CA SER A 435 10.56 16.86 -13.01
C SER A 435 9.20 17.31 -12.46
N ASP A 436 9.13 18.56 -11.99
CA ASP A 436 7.89 19.22 -11.59
C ASP A 436 6.82 19.18 -12.69
N ARG A 437 7.25 19.30 -13.96
CA ARG A 437 6.35 19.17 -15.10
C ARG A 437 5.73 17.77 -15.19
N ALA A 438 6.49 16.72 -14.91
CA ALA A 438 5.97 15.34 -14.88
C ALA A 438 4.99 15.17 -13.73
N VAL A 439 5.32 15.65 -12.54
CA VAL A 439 4.44 15.67 -11.36
C VAL A 439 3.10 16.35 -11.69
N ASN A 440 3.16 17.60 -12.17
CA ASN A 440 1.97 18.40 -12.46
C ASN A 440 1.06 17.79 -13.54
N ARG A 441 1.62 17.07 -14.51
CA ARG A 441 0.84 16.43 -15.58
C ARG A 441 0.23 15.10 -15.19
N THR A 442 0.77 14.43 -14.17
CA THR A 442 0.46 13.03 -13.93
C THR A 442 -0.19 12.80 -12.56
N VAL A 443 0.34 13.43 -11.50
CA VAL A 443 -0.08 13.09 -10.13
C VAL A 443 -1.42 13.72 -9.78
N GLY A 444 -2.38 12.88 -9.38
CA GLY A 444 -3.67 13.30 -8.88
C GLY A 444 -4.51 14.09 -9.89
N THR A 445 -4.42 13.79 -11.17
CA THR A 445 -5.24 14.45 -12.20
C THR A 445 -6.73 14.15 -11.99
N ARG A 446 -7.60 14.98 -12.55
CA ARG A 446 -9.04 14.73 -12.51
C ARG A 446 -9.37 13.38 -13.16
N GLU A 447 -8.77 13.07 -14.30
CA GLU A 447 -8.97 11.80 -15.02
C GLU A 447 -8.62 10.58 -14.15
N HIS A 448 -7.50 10.65 -13.42
CA HIS A 448 -7.07 9.59 -12.51
C HIS A 448 -8.06 9.41 -11.35
N ARG A 449 -8.49 10.51 -10.72
CA ARG A 449 -9.49 10.46 -9.65
C ARG A 449 -10.85 9.93 -10.12
N ASP A 450 -11.32 10.40 -11.29
CA ASP A 450 -12.55 9.90 -11.90
C ASP A 450 -12.45 8.40 -12.24
N THR A 451 -11.26 7.94 -12.62
CA THR A 451 -10.99 6.52 -12.87
C THR A 451 -11.05 5.70 -11.56
N ALA A 452 -10.45 6.20 -10.49
CA ALA A 452 -10.51 5.54 -9.18
C ALA A 452 -11.96 5.46 -8.67
N ASP A 453 -12.75 6.54 -8.79
CA ASP A 453 -14.17 6.55 -8.41
C ASP A 453 -14.98 5.52 -9.22
N ARG A 454 -14.79 5.46 -10.56
CA ARG A 454 -15.48 4.46 -11.41
C ARG A 454 -15.12 3.01 -11.05
N ILE A 455 -13.88 2.76 -10.67
CA ILE A 455 -13.45 1.43 -10.21
C ILE A 455 -14.10 1.11 -8.86
N ALA A 456 -14.06 2.03 -7.89
CA ALA A 456 -14.62 1.85 -6.57
C ALA A 456 -16.15 1.60 -6.58
N GLU A 457 -16.87 2.24 -7.49
CA GLU A 457 -18.31 2.04 -7.65
C GLU A 457 -18.71 0.58 -7.96
N ARG A 458 -17.77 -0.22 -8.45
CA ARG A 458 -17.97 -1.64 -8.74
C ARG A 458 -17.57 -2.57 -7.60
N THR A 459 -16.95 -2.06 -6.54
CA THR A 459 -16.38 -2.88 -5.47
C THR A 459 -17.26 -3.02 -4.24
N THR A 460 -18.10 -2.03 -3.94
CA THR A 460 -19.01 -2.09 -2.77
C THR A 460 -19.95 -3.27 -2.88
N THR A 461 -19.95 -4.13 -1.87
CA THR A 461 -20.80 -5.33 -1.82
C THR A 461 -22.02 -5.09 -0.94
N LEU A 462 -23.21 -5.25 -1.48
CA LEU A 462 -24.47 -5.30 -0.73
C LEU A 462 -24.69 -6.76 -0.29
N ILE A 463 -24.56 -7.03 1.00
CA ILE A 463 -24.66 -8.40 1.54
C ILE A 463 -26.10 -8.76 1.89
N THR A 464 -26.83 -7.84 2.54
CA THR A 464 -28.26 -8.01 2.85
C THR A 464 -29.04 -6.74 2.58
N ASN A 465 -30.33 -6.87 2.23
CA ASN A 465 -31.25 -5.75 2.02
C ASN A 465 -32.69 -6.19 2.33
N ARG A 466 -33.01 -6.31 3.61
CA ARG A 466 -34.29 -6.81 4.11
C ARG A 466 -35.37 -5.75 3.87
N GLY A 467 -36.51 -6.20 3.38
CA GLY A 467 -37.63 -5.30 3.08
C GLY A 467 -37.32 -4.25 1.99
N GLY A 468 -36.19 -4.38 1.26
CA GLY A 468 -35.82 -3.44 0.21
C GLY A 468 -35.55 -2.02 0.72
N LEU A 469 -34.91 -1.88 1.90
CA LEU A 469 -34.57 -0.57 2.47
C LEU A 469 -33.72 0.28 1.53
N LEU A 470 -32.68 -0.33 0.97
CA LEU A 470 -31.81 0.34 -0.02
C LEU A 470 -32.40 0.19 -1.43
N PRO A 471 -32.30 1.24 -2.25
CA PRO A 471 -31.61 2.51 -2.01
C PRO A 471 -32.43 3.49 -1.16
N LEU A 472 -31.72 4.32 -0.34
CA LEU A 472 -32.31 5.46 0.33
C LEU A 472 -32.57 6.60 -0.68
N SER A 473 -33.63 7.36 -0.46
CA SER A 473 -33.99 8.53 -1.28
C SER A 473 -34.01 9.78 -0.42
N PRO A 474 -33.37 10.90 -0.81
CA PRO A 474 -33.40 12.14 -0.04
C PRO A 474 -34.81 12.69 0.22
N SER A 475 -35.80 12.37 -0.66
CA SER A 475 -37.18 12.78 -0.48
C SER A 475 -37.91 12.01 0.63
N ARG A 476 -37.48 10.82 0.98
CA ARG A 476 -38.10 9.97 2.01
C ARG A 476 -37.19 9.75 3.25
N HIS A 477 -35.90 9.93 3.09
CA HIS A 477 -34.90 9.65 4.12
C HIS A 477 -33.93 10.83 4.21
N HIS A 478 -34.43 12.05 4.44
CA HIS A 478 -33.63 13.27 4.34
C HIS A 478 -32.58 13.36 5.44
N HIS A 479 -32.96 13.12 6.70
CA HIS A 479 -32.08 13.25 7.86
C HIS A 479 -31.45 11.91 8.24
N LEU A 480 -30.17 11.76 7.94
CA LEU A 480 -29.39 10.57 8.24
C LEU A 480 -28.42 10.79 9.41
N LEU A 481 -28.22 9.75 10.21
CA LEU A 481 -27.16 9.71 11.20
C LEU A 481 -26.11 8.68 10.77
N VAL A 482 -24.84 9.09 10.70
CA VAL A 482 -23.70 8.21 10.46
C VAL A 482 -22.97 8.01 11.77
N VAL A 483 -23.04 6.81 12.32
CA VAL A 483 -22.43 6.44 13.62
C VAL A 483 -21.32 5.44 13.37
N GLY A 484 -20.32 5.38 14.23
CA GLY A 484 -19.38 4.25 14.19
C GLY A 484 -17.96 4.58 14.57
N VAL A 485 -17.05 3.71 14.15
CA VAL A 485 -15.64 3.80 14.51
C VAL A 485 -14.93 4.74 13.54
N ASP A 486 -14.25 5.74 14.08
CA ASP A 486 -13.27 6.53 13.35
C ASP A 486 -11.90 5.85 13.45
N ALA A 487 -11.72 4.79 12.67
CA ALA A 487 -10.45 4.12 12.52
C ALA A 487 -9.39 5.08 11.95
N ALA A 488 -8.12 4.88 12.33
CA ALA A 488 -7.03 5.66 11.76
C ALA A 488 -7.06 5.56 10.23
N ALA A 489 -7.17 6.70 9.58
CA ALA A 489 -7.29 6.74 8.14
C ALA A 489 -5.99 6.29 7.47
N PRO A 490 -6.04 5.50 6.39
CA PRO A 490 -4.90 5.28 5.51
C PRO A 490 -4.32 6.59 5.00
N SER A 491 -3.09 6.56 4.55
CA SER A 491 -2.39 7.77 4.09
C SER A 491 -3.19 8.53 3.02
N GLY A 492 -3.36 9.83 3.22
CA GLY A 492 -3.97 10.72 2.24
C GLY A 492 -5.49 10.75 2.20
N THR A 493 -6.19 10.17 3.18
CA THR A 493 -7.65 10.31 3.30
C THR A 493 -8.04 11.69 3.86
N GLY A 494 -9.24 12.15 3.48
CA GLY A 494 -9.76 13.48 3.82
C GLY A 494 -10.34 13.63 5.23
N GLY A 495 -10.09 12.66 6.12
CA GLY A 495 -10.52 12.69 7.52
C GLY A 495 -11.11 11.39 8.04
N PRO A 496 -11.74 11.45 9.23
CA PRO A 496 -12.35 10.28 9.86
C PRO A 496 -13.47 9.65 9.00
N PRO A 497 -13.61 8.32 8.97
CA PRO A 497 -14.56 7.61 8.12
C PRO A 497 -16.01 8.08 8.25
N THR A 498 -16.49 8.31 9.48
CA THR A 498 -17.87 8.76 9.71
C THR A 498 -18.11 10.14 9.09
N ALA A 499 -17.17 11.06 9.23
CA ALA A 499 -17.26 12.41 8.66
C ALA A 499 -17.14 12.39 7.12
N VAL A 500 -16.26 11.55 6.57
CA VAL A 500 -16.10 11.38 5.12
C VAL A 500 -17.40 10.84 4.50
N LEU A 501 -17.98 9.78 5.11
CA LEU A 501 -19.22 9.19 4.64
C LEU A 501 -20.40 10.16 4.74
N ALA A 502 -20.53 10.89 5.87
CA ALA A 502 -21.58 11.89 6.05
C ALA A 502 -21.48 13.02 4.99
N ARG A 503 -20.27 13.55 4.75
CA ARG A 503 -20.06 14.53 3.66
C ARG A 503 -20.43 13.98 2.29
N ALA A 504 -20.07 12.74 2.00
CA ALA A 504 -20.40 12.10 0.74
C ALA A 504 -21.92 11.96 0.55
N LEU A 505 -22.65 11.56 1.60
CA LEU A 505 -24.13 11.49 1.58
C LEU A 505 -24.74 12.89 1.46
N SER A 506 -24.20 13.88 2.17
CA SER A 506 -24.68 15.28 2.06
C SER A 506 -24.51 15.83 0.65
N GLY A 507 -23.42 15.49 -0.04
CA GLY A 507 -23.21 15.82 -1.44
C GLY A 507 -24.22 15.14 -2.41
N LEU A 508 -24.96 14.15 -1.94
CA LEU A 508 -26.02 13.46 -2.69
C LEU A 508 -27.44 13.92 -2.34
N GLY A 509 -27.57 14.95 -1.49
CA GLY A 509 -28.83 15.59 -1.15
C GLY A 509 -29.46 15.17 0.18
N PHE A 510 -28.75 14.41 1.02
CA PHE A 510 -29.18 14.09 2.38
C PHE A 510 -28.70 15.15 3.39
N ALA A 511 -29.39 15.30 4.51
CA ALA A 511 -28.90 15.99 5.69
C ALA A 511 -28.25 14.93 6.61
N ALA A 512 -26.97 14.62 6.34
CA ALA A 512 -26.26 13.55 7.04
C ALA A 512 -25.34 14.15 8.13
N GLU A 513 -25.49 13.66 9.36
CA GLU A 513 -24.69 14.05 10.53
C GLU A 513 -23.77 12.90 10.95
N ALA A 514 -22.51 13.20 11.29
CA ALA A 514 -21.55 12.23 11.79
C ALA A 514 -21.48 12.23 13.31
N LEU A 515 -21.55 11.05 13.93
CA LEU A 515 -21.38 10.84 15.37
C LEU A 515 -20.38 9.70 15.62
N PRO A 516 -19.08 10.00 15.80
CA PRO A 516 -18.09 8.96 16.08
C PRO A 516 -18.29 8.35 17.47
N THR A 517 -18.23 7.02 17.55
CA THR A 517 -18.44 6.26 18.80
C THR A 517 -17.20 5.53 19.29
N GLY A 518 -16.17 5.39 18.45
CA GLY A 518 -14.89 4.75 18.78
C GLY A 518 -13.76 5.29 17.92
N THR A 519 -12.54 4.82 18.20
CA THR A 519 -11.32 5.12 17.44
C THR A 519 -10.59 3.82 17.09
N ALA A 520 -9.54 3.87 16.25
CA ALA A 520 -8.72 2.70 15.93
C ALA A 520 -8.14 2.01 17.17
N ASN A 521 -7.69 2.79 18.15
CA ASN A 521 -7.09 2.25 19.38
C ASN A 521 -8.13 1.81 20.42
N SER A 522 -9.38 2.24 20.26
CA SER A 522 -10.52 1.89 21.11
C SER A 522 -11.78 1.80 20.23
N PRO A 523 -11.93 0.72 19.45
CA PRO A 523 -13.05 0.61 18.50
C PRO A 523 -14.39 0.32 19.20
N GLY A 524 -14.37 -0.19 20.45
CA GLY A 524 -15.57 -0.38 21.24
C GLY A 524 -16.07 0.93 21.83
N PRO A 525 -17.35 1.33 21.57
CA PRO A 525 -17.95 2.51 22.18
C PRO A 525 -18.15 2.31 23.70
N SER A 526 -17.99 3.38 24.49
CA SER A 526 -18.41 3.35 25.89
C SER A 526 -19.93 3.32 26.02
N PRO A 527 -20.49 2.89 27.18
CA PRO A 527 -21.93 2.89 27.42
C PRO A 527 -22.57 4.27 27.16
N GLU A 528 -21.91 5.35 27.57
CA GLU A 528 -22.38 6.73 27.39
C GLU A 528 -22.46 7.12 25.91
N ARG A 529 -21.49 6.67 25.11
CA ARG A 529 -21.49 6.87 23.64
C ARG A 529 -22.56 6.07 22.95
N ILE A 530 -22.87 4.85 23.45
CA ILE A 530 -23.99 4.05 22.95
C ILE A 530 -25.31 4.80 23.21
N GLU A 531 -25.55 5.27 24.45
CA GLU A 531 -26.76 6.00 24.78
C GLU A 531 -26.89 7.31 23.98
N ALA A 532 -25.80 8.06 23.80
CA ALA A 532 -25.78 9.25 22.96
C ALA A 532 -26.15 8.94 21.50
N ALA A 533 -25.62 7.83 20.93
CA ALA A 533 -25.95 7.39 19.58
C ALA A 533 -27.43 6.97 19.45
N VAL A 534 -27.95 6.24 20.43
CA VAL A 534 -29.37 5.85 20.49
C VAL A 534 -30.29 7.05 20.61
N ALA A 535 -29.92 8.04 21.43
CA ALA A 535 -30.67 9.30 21.55
C ALA A 535 -30.66 10.09 20.24
N ALA A 536 -29.50 10.22 19.59
CA ALA A 536 -29.32 10.92 18.31
C ALA A 536 -30.04 10.23 17.14
N ALA A 537 -30.25 8.91 17.22
CA ALA A 537 -30.99 8.13 16.20
C ALA A 537 -32.48 8.45 16.18
N ARG A 538 -33.06 8.89 17.31
CA ARG A 538 -34.48 9.21 17.40
C ARG A 538 -34.81 10.41 16.49
N GLY A 539 -35.85 10.25 15.67
CA GLY A 539 -36.26 11.28 14.72
C GLY A 539 -35.44 11.34 13.44
N ARG A 540 -34.52 10.39 13.23
CA ARG A 540 -33.85 10.18 11.93
C ARG A 540 -34.66 9.19 11.08
N GLU A 541 -34.60 9.35 9.77
CA GLU A 541 -35.26 8.44 8.85
C GLU A 541 -34.43 7.17 8.59
N ALA A 542 -33.10 7.24 8.77
CA ALA A 542 -32.23 6.07 8.80
C ALA A 542 -30.92 6.36 9.54
N VAL A 543 -30.29 5.29 10.04
CA VAL A 543 -28.96 5.31 10.67
C VAL A 543 -28.02 4.44 9.84
N ILE A 544 -26.86 4.98 9.47
CA ILE A 544 -25.76 4.20 8.91
C ILE A 544 -24.76 3.92 10.03
N VAL A 545 -24.56 2.65 10.39
CA VAL A 545 -23.60 2.25 11.42
C VAL A 545 -22.37 1.64 10.79
N ALA A 546 -21.24 2.33 10.92
CA ALA A 546 -19.94 1.89 10.42
C ALA A 546 -19.22 1.09 11.51
N THR A 547 -18.86 -0.17 11.20
CA THR A 547 -18.14 -1.05 12.13
C THR A 547 -16.73 -1.34 11.64
N TYR A 548 -15.88 -1.74 12.56
CA TYR A 548 -14.48 -2.01 12.30
C TYR A 548 -14.00 -3.19 13.13
N ASP A 549 -13.69 -4.30 12.46
CA ASP A 549 -13.05 -5.50 13.02
C ASP A 549 -13.72 -5.97 14.34
N ILE A 550 -14.99 -6.35 14.25
CA ILE A 550 -15.78 -6.75 15.41
C ILE A 550 -15.24 -8.05 16.00
N ALA A 551 -14.63 -7.97 17.18
CA ALA A 551 -14.25 -9.15 17.96
C ALA A 551 -15.45 -9.72 18.75
N SER A 552 -15.28 -10.97 19.24
CA SER A 552 -16.23 -11.56 20.19
C SER A 552 -16.32 -10.68 21.45
N GLY A 553 -17.55 -10.32 21.88
CA GLY A 553 -17.78 -9.45 23.05
C GLY A 553 -17.59 -7.94 22.79
N SER A 554 -17.30 -7.52 21.55
CA SER A 554 -17.15 -6.10 21.21
C SER A 554 -18.40 -5.28 21.51
N ALA A 555 -18.25 -4.10 22.15
CA ALA A 555 -19.32 -3.16 22.42
C ALA A 555 -19.95 -2.60 21.13
N GLN A 556 -19.30 -2.72 19.95
CA GLN A 556 -19.89 -2.38 18.65
C GLN A 556 -21.15 -3.23 18.38
N ARG A 557 -21.18 -4.50 18.82
CA ARG A 557 -22.38 -5.37 18.72
C ARG A 557 -23.54 -4.80 19.51
N THR A 558 -23.27 -4.34 20.75
CA THR A 558 -24.27 -3.69 21.61
C THR A 558 -24.78 -2.41 20.98
N LEU A 559 -23.90 -1.58 20.41
CA LEU A 559 -24.29 -0.37 19.68
C LEU A 559 -25.27 -0.69 18.56
N VAL A 560 -24.94 -1.65 17.68
CA VAL A 560 -25.81 -2.03 16.56
C VAL A 560 -27.16 -2.55 17.06
N ALA A 561 -27.16 -3.46 18.03
CA ALA A 561 -28.39 -4.03 18.61
C ALA A 561 -29.28 -2.94 19.24
N ARG A 562 -28.70 -1.98 19.96
CA ARG A 562 -29.42 -0.87 20.58
C ARG A 562 -29.98 0.12 19.54
N LEU A 563 -29.25 0.37 18.43
CA LEU A 563 -29.75 1.18 17.33
C LEU A 563 -30.92 0.51 16.62
N VAL A 564 -30.83 -0.79 16.33
CA VAL A 564 -31.94 -1.56 15.74
C VAL A 564 -33.17 -1.55 16.66
N ALA A 565 -32.98 -1.66 17.96
CA ALA A 565 -34.07 -1.63 18.95
C ALA A 565 -34.81 -0.27 19.02
N THR A 566 -34.28 0.80 18.43
CA THR A 566 -34.99 2.09 18.31
C THR A 566 -36.16 2.04 17.31
N GLY A 567 -36.22 1.03 16.45
CA GLY A 567 -37.15 0.93 15.33
C GLY A 567 -36.79 1.80 14.13
N VAL A 568 -35.75 2.65 14.21
CA VAL A 568 -35.22 3.39 13.06
C VAL A 568 -34.51 2.43 12.12
N PRO A 569 -34.70 2.50 10.79
CA PRO A 569 -34.00 1.66 9.86
C PRO A 569 -32.47 1.79 9.97
N VAL A 570 -31.76 0.67 10.14
CA VAL A 570 -30.30 0.63 10.28
C VAL A 570 -29.66 0.00 9.05
N VAL A 571 -28.72 0.74 8.45
CA VAL A 571 -27.80 0.26 7.41
C VAL A 571 -26.44 0.02 8.06
N HIS A 572 -25.97 -1.21 8.06
CA HIS A 572 -24.65 -1.58 8.53
C HIS A 572 -23.62 -1.44 7.40
N LEU A 573 -22.44 -0.89 7.69
CA LEU A 573 -21.30 -0.76 6.81
C LEU A 573 -20.05 -1.34 7.48
N ALA A 574 -19.58 -2.50 7.01
CA ALA A 574 -18.29 -3.05 7.40
C ALA A 574 -17.17 -2.26 6.70
N LEU A 575 -16.40 -1.50 7.46
CA LEU A 575 -15.33 -0.64 6.93
C LEU A 575 -14.12 -1.43 6.44
N ARG A 576 -13.77 -2.49 7.17
CA ARG A 576 -12.60 -3.32 6.90
C ARG A 576 -13.03 -4.70 6.38
N ASP A 577 -12.96 -5.70 7.22
CA ASP A 577 -13.28 -7.07 6.84
C ASP A 577 -14.79 -7.28 6.72
N PRO A 578 -15.27 -8.06 5.74
CA PRO A 578 -16.70 -8.34 5.59
C PRO A 578 -17.24 -9.28 6.69
N TYR A 579 -16.37 -9.77 7.58
CA TYR A 579 -16.72 -10.73 8.63
C TYR A 579 -17.55 -10.12 9.75
N ASP A 580 -17.58 -8.79 9.88
CA ASP A 580 -18.35 -8.08 10.90
C ASP A 580 -19.82 -8.50 10.92
N ILE A 581 -20.43 -8.73 9.75
CA ILE A 581 -21.84 -9.13 9.63
C ILE A 581 -22.14 -10.44 10.35
N ALA A 582 -21.21 -11.39 10.40
CA ALA A 582 -21.40 -12.66 11.11
C ALA A 582 -21.46 -12.49 12.64
N ARG A 583 -20.96 -11.38 13.13
CA ARG A 583 -20.93 -11.01 14.54
C ARG A 583 -22.13 -10.17 14.97
N LEU A 584 -22.87 -9.64 13.97
CA LEU A 584 -24.10 -8.88 14.18
C LEU A 584 -25.28 -9.83 14.01
N GLY A 585 -26.11 -10.00 15.02
CA GLY A 585 -27.29 -10.80 14.87
C GLY A 585 -27.64 -11.60 16.11
N GLY A 586 -28.88 -11.73 16.32
CA GLY A 586 -29.76 -12.44 17.20
C GLY A 586 -31.15 -12.06 16.76
N ARG A 587 -32.17 -12.87 17.05
CA ARG A 587 -33.56 -12.54 16.65
C ARG A 587 -33.92 -11.10 17.01
N GLY A 588 -34.20 -10.26 15.98
CA GLY A 588 -34.66 -8.89 16.13
C GLY A 588 -33.55 -7.84 16.37
N THR A 589 -32.27 -8.19 16.21
CA THR A 589 -31.14 -7.24 16.33
C THR A 589 -30.33 -7.10 15.03
N GLU A 590 -30.84 -7.65 13.92
CA GLU A 590 -30.16 -7.59 12.63
C GLU A 590 -30.43 -6.26 11.93
N PRO A 591 -29.40 -5.62 11.35
CA PRO A 591 -29.58 -4.46 10.48
C PRO A 591 -30.50 -4.75 9.28
N ALA A 592 -31.26 -3.74 8.83
CA ALA A 592 -32.15 -3.89 7.66
C ALA A 592 -31.32 -4.08 6.36
N ALA A 593 -30.16 -3.46 6.26
CA ALA A 593 -29.22 -3.68 5.16
C ALA A 593 -27.80 -3.77 5.69
N SER A 594 -26.93 -4.51 4.97
CA SER A 594 -25.48 -4.61 5.29
C SER A 594 -24.66 -4.54 4.04
N LEU A 595 -23.61 -3.71 4.08
CA LEU A 595 -22.62 -3.53 3.01
C LEU A 595 -21.21 -3.77 3.54
N ALA A 596 -20.27 -4.07 2.61
CA ALA A 596 -18.84 -4.10 2.87
C ALA A 596 -18.10 -3.22 1.85
N THR A 597 -17.11 -2.47 2.35
CA THR A 597 -16.24 -1.59 1.55
C THR A 597 -14.81 -2.10 1.42
N TYR A 598 -14.38 -3.00 2.33
CA TYR A 598 -13.04 -3.60 2.39
C TYR A 598 -11.91 -2.62 2.70
N CYS A 599 -12.22 -1.34 2.74
CA CYS A 599 -11.37 -0.25 3.22
C CYS A 599 -12.24 0.98 3.50
N TRP A 600 -11.65 1.98 4.15
CA TRP A 600 -12.32 3.20 4.59
C TRP A 600 -11.60 4.47 4.09
N THR A 601 -11.01 4.39 2.90
CA THR A 601 -10.50 5.59 2.22
C THR A 601 -11.65 6.39 1.61
N ASP A 602 -11.35 7.61 1.22
CA ASP A 602 -12.36 8.51 0.63
C ASP A 602 -13.05 7.91 -0.59
N VAL A 603 -12.31 7.14 -1.39
CA VAL A 603 -12.81 6.57 -2.65
C VAL A 603 -13.84 5.47 -2.40
N GLU A 604 -13.59 4.57 -1.45
CA GLU A 604 -14.54 3.52 -1.08
C GLU A 604 -15.77 4.09 -0.37
N LEU A 605 -15.57 5.08 0.52
CA LEU A 605 -16.70 5.70 1.25
C LEU A 605 -17.60 6.52 0.33
N ARG A 606 -17.05 7.21 -0.69
CA ARG A 606 -17.85 7.85 -1.73
C ARG A 606 -18.62 6.83 -2.56
N ALA A 607 -18.01 5.71 -2.91
CA ALA A 607 -18.68 4.63 -3.64
C ALA A 607 -19.81 4.02 -2.82
N ALA A 608 -19.59 3.73 -1.53
CA ALA A 608 -20.63 3.26 -0.61
C ALA A 608 -21.79 4.25 -0.48
N ALA A 609 -21.51 5.56 -0.35
CA ALA A 609 -22.54 6.60 -0.30
C ALA A 609 -23.40 6.60 -1.58
N ARG A 610 -22.79 6.45 -2.76
CA ARG A 610 -23.52 6.37 -4.05
C ARG A 610 -24.38 5.12 -4.14
N VAL A 611 -23.88 3.98 -3.65
CA VAL A 611 -24.69 2.75 -3.53
C VAL A 611 -25.83 2.97 -2.55
N ILE A 612 -25.62 3.48 -1.35
CA ILE A 612 -26.69 3.76 -0.38
C ILE A 612 -27.77 4.66 -0.97
N ALA A 613 -27.38 5.66 -1.76
CA ALA A 613 -28.27 6.65 -2.39
C ALA A 613 -28.89 6.18 -3.73
N GLY A 614 -28.63 4.96 -4.19
CA GLY A 614 -29.13 4.45 -5.48
C GLY A 614 -28.57 5.16 -6.72
N ARG A 615 -27.44 5.86 -6.57
CA ARG A 615 -26.75 6.49 -7.72
C ARG A 615 -25.95 5.48 -8.53
N VAL A 616 -25.61 4.37 -7.90
CA VAL A 616 -24.87 3.25 -8.50
C VAL A 616 -25.48 1.95 -7.98
N THR A 617 -25.78 1.02 -8.88
CA THR A 617 -26.23 -0.34 -8.53
C THR A 617 -25.04 -1.12 -7.94
N PRO A 618 -25.17 -1.75 -6.76
CA PRO A 618 -24.10 -2.55 -6.16
C PRO A 618 -23.76 -3.75 -7.05
N ARG A 619 -22.48 -3.93 -7.33
CA ARG A 619 -21.96 -5.02 -8.19
C ARG A 619 -20.90 -5.87 -7.48
N GLY A 620 -20.35 -5.39 -6.37
CA GLY A 620 -19.35 -6.13 -5.59
C GLY A 620 -19.88 -7.50 -5.16
N ARG A 621 -19.00 -8.49 -5.14
CA ARG A 621 -19.26 -9.85 -4.68
C ARG A 621 -18.24 -10.20 -3.62
N LEU A 622 -18.63 -10.89 -2.55
CA LEU A 622 -17.71 -11.30 -1.49
C LEU A 622 -16.52 -12.08 -2.10
N PRO A 623 -15.28 -11.60 -1.94
CA PRO A 623 -14.09 -12.31 -2.42
C PRO A 623 -13.59 -13.36 -1.43
N VAL A 624 -14.22 -13.41 -0.24
CA VAL A 624 -13.98 -14.37 0.83
C VAL A 624 -15.31 -14.89 1.36
N ALA A 625 -15.34 -16.14 1.85
CA ALA A 625 -16.52 -16.66 2.52
C ALA A 625 -16.68 -16.03 3.91
N VAL A 626 -17.89 -15.62 4.26
CA VAL A 626 -18.24 -15.19 5.62
C VAL A 626 -18.82 -16.40 6.36
N ARG A 627 -18.12 -16.85 7.38
CA ARG A 627 -18.52 -18.01 8.18
C ARG A 627 -19.37 -17.58 9.38
N ARG A 628 -20.20 -18.47 9.89
CA ARG A 628 -20.99 -18.20 11.08
C ARG A 628 -20.10 -18.01 12.30
N ALA A 629 -20.42 -17.05 13.15
CA ALA A 629 -19.64 -16.78 14.36
C ALA A 629 -19.84 -17.83 15.46
N ASP A 630 -20.98 -18.52 15.46
CA ASP A 630 -21.33 -19.61 16.40
C ASP A 630 -20.87 -20.99 15.90
N ASP A 631 -20.63 -21.14 14.60
CA ASP A 631 -20.14 -22.38 13.99
C ASP A 631 -19.28 -22.05 12.77
N PRO A 632 -17.96 -21.86 12.94
CA PRO A 632 -17.05 -21.50 11.84
C PRO A 632 -16.91 -22.57 10.75
N SER A 633 -17.42 -23.79 10.96
CA SER A 633 -17.46 -24.82 9.92
C SER A 633 -18.51 -24.55 8.86
N ARG A 634 -19.50 -23.70 9.16
CA ARG A 634 -20.62 -23.38 8.26
C ARG A 634 -20.48 -21.97 7.68
N GLU A 635 -20.72 -21.87 6.39
CA GLU A 635 -20.80 -20.58 5.72
C GLU A 635 -22.12 -19.88 6.01
N LEU A 636 -22.06 -18.57 6.31
CA LEU A 636 -23.19 -17.67 6.39
C LEU A 636 -23.45 -17.07 4.99
N TYR A 637 -22.39 -16.66 4.34
CA TYR A 637 -22.40 -16.18 2.95
C TYR A 637 -21.18 -16.75 2.19
N PRO A 638 -21.39 -17.42 1.04
CA PRO A 638 -20.31 -18.00 0.25
C PRO A 638 -19.52 -16.92 -0.52
N ILE A 639 -18.35 -17.28 -1.02
CA ILE A 639 -17.62 -16.49 -2.03
C ILE A 639 -18.56 -16.23 -3.22
N GLY A 640 -18.51 -15.03 -3.77
CA GLY A 640 -19.37 -14.60 -4.87
C GLY A 640 -20.77 -14.10 -4.45
N HIS A 641 -21.11 -14.19 -3.14
CA HIS A 641 -22.36 -13.61 -2.65
C HIS A 641 -22.38 -12.08 -2.76
N GLY A 642 -23.50 -11.53 -3.13
CA GLY A 642 -23.79 -10.10 -3.18
C GLY A 642 -25.14 -9.88 -3.83
N LEU A 643 -25.84 -8.83 -3.41
CA LEU A 643 -27.15 -8.45 -3.91
C LEU A 643 -27.06 -7.28 -4.89
N THR A 644 -28.11 -7.08 -5.63
CA THR A 644 -28.39 -5.89 -6.45
C THR A 644 -29.80 -5.39 -6.15
N TYR A 645 -30.14 -4.16 -6.53
CA TYR A 645 -31.49 -3.58 -6.51
C TYR A 645 -31.81 -2.86 -7.80
#